data_384e8b468d89a6424e9368aa845d4252
#
_entry.id   384e8b468d89a6424e9368aa845d4252
#
_cell.length_a   1.000
_cell.length_b   1.000
_cell.length_c   1.000
_cell.angle_alpha   90.00
_cell.angle_beta   90.00
_cell.angle_gamma   90.00
#
_symmetry.space_group_name_H-M   'P 1'
#
loop_
_entity.id
_entity.type
_entity.pdbx_description
1 polymer ?
#
loop_
_entity_poly.entity_id
_entity_poly.type
_entity_poly.pdbx_seq_one_letter_code
_entity_poly.pdbx_strand_id
1 'polypeptide(L)'
;MGAPPGASRIGGSRFVDVLSAAFALALPLVPLAWQQGYRTTSAVLCLGMAIAVGWSAFVVADRVSSADGSAGVLVRTAVLAVAFIVSTGFVLDGLHALTLPGYVAAAAAGAVVALLLQKPKAPQETTTPRPPRAWAPPSRVGLVGLAAASALVAVALGFAATHAPRTLYDALSYHLYFPARWLQDHAISVIATPFSDEAQAYAPANGELFFLWLMAPWHGDFLARAGQLPFWFLGAVAVYAIARRLGAARAHAWYPALFFMFARPVLEQAIGADVDLIAAACFAASIYLGLVAVDRDTRADWIVWGVAVGLTLGTKYLCLVYLPILLSMVVANGVRRRALWAIPGLAVFGASWYCRNWIVAGSPIYPASVSLGGLTIAEGAFTRNAMLNTVFHTRDLGLAPAILAHSFGVTLAFVAWPLACLGLLAMVRRGWWPYGWLAAVPFVMAVLFWLDVPVNIDSRFFLPAVAPALVPVALAFGRSRVGNAVLHAIGLGGLAWIAVGTPHALTLTVPWYMSDWFQLNGLISPASLGAVALVASLLGIGWLAAARSRWVVPTMTLLVASTGTVLALGEDTRCAPAPCDRLHVTDPFIRPGLLRAWDWMDDHVHDVTVAYTGINLPYPLSGPHLTNRVVYANIDGHPGWRFHEYDRAYRSGRFAPIPPALAVSSGELEPVPPGVGPRDDALRPRYERLEGFPNLWMRNLEVLGVRDVFIARLSAYEIDYQVHGSDGFPVEDGWAQAAPDRFTLVYSNDDARLYAVGPKGHAP
;
A
#
# COMPACT_ATOMS: atom_id res chain seq x y z
N MET A 1 27.62 45.69 -32.77
CA MET A 1 26.96 44.39 -32.97
C MET A 1 27.02 43.63 -31.63
N GLY A 2 25.93 43.78 -30.86
CA GLY A 2 25.77 43.10 -29.56
C GLY A 2 25.13 41.72 -29.75
N ALA A 3 25.68 40.70 -29.12
CA ALA A 3 25.11 39.36 -29.14
C ALA A 3 23.73 39.37 -28.46
N PRO A 4 22.75 38.56 -28.94
CA PRO A 4 21.43 38.53 -28.35
C PRO A 4 21.46 37.87 -26.94
N PRO A 5 20.68 38.36 -25.97
CA PRO A 5 20.68 37.81 -24.61
C PRO A 5 20.10 36.42 -24.62
N GLY A 6 20.80 35.54 -23.92
CA GLY A 6 20.66 34.10 -23.82
C GLY A 6 19.26 33.52 -23.82
N ALA A 7 19.04 32.61 -24.76
CA ALA A 7 17.97 31.62 -24.70
C ALA A 7 18.05 30.88 -23.38
N SER A 8 17.00 30.94 -22.58
CA SER A 8 16.88 30.37 -21.25
C SER A 8 17.05 28.83 -21.30
N ARG A 9 18.22 28.32 -20.95
CA ARG A 9 18.50 26.91 -20.65
C ARG A 9 17.86 26.44 -19.32
N ILE A 10 16.58 26.77 -19.09
CA ILE A 10 15.92 26.51 -17.79
C ILE A 10 15.41 25.07 -17.69
N GLY A 11 15.18 24.36 -18.81
CA GLY A 11 14.71 22.96 -18.78
C GLY A 11 15.80 21.93 -18.46
N GLY A 12 17.00 22.13 -18.98
CA GLY A 12 18.09 21.16 -18.84
C GLY A 12 18.71 21.07 -17.44
N SER A 13 18.83 22.20 -16.72
CA SER A 13 19.46 22.20 -15.40
C SER A 13 18.61 21.49 -14.33
N ARG A 14 17.29 21.62 -14.40
CA ARG A 14 16.37 20.99 -13.43
C ARG A 14 16.24 19.48 -13.61
N PHE A 15 16.29 19.00 -14.84
CA PHE A 15 16.34 17.59 -15.13
C PHE A 15 17.63 16.96 -14.60
N VAL A 16 18.77 17.63 -14.78
CA VAL A 16 20.06 17.20 -14.22
C VAL A 16 20.02 17.19 -12.70
N ASP A 17 19.37 18.17 -12.05
CA ASP A 17 19.25 18.22 -10.59
C ASP A 17 18.39 17.05 -10.06
N VAL A 18 17.28 16.72 -10.70
CA VAL A 18 16.42 15.58 -10.35
C VAL A 18 17.13 14.25 -10.59
N LEU A 19 17.81 14.11 -11.73
CA LEU A 19 18.61 12.92 -12.04
C LEU A 19 19.75 12.73 -11.04
N SER A 20 20.45 13.81 -10.68
CA SER A 20 21.54 13.76 -9.71
C SER A 20 21.02 13.36 -8.32
N ALA A 21 19.86 13.85 -7.90
CA ALA A 21 19.23 13.46 -6.65
C ALA A 21 18.76 11.98 -6.66
N ALA A 22 18.14 11.54 -7.74
CA ALA A 22 17.71 10.15 -7.90
C ALA A 22 18.92 9.19 -7.94
N PHE A 23 19.99 9.57 -8.64
CA PHE A 23 21.23 8.80 -8.69
C PHE A 23 21.91 8.74 -7.32
N ALA A 24 21.95 9.86 -6.59
CA ALA A 24 22.51 9.91 -5.24
C ALA A 24 21.74 9.03 -4.24
N LEU A 25 20.42 8.92 -4.39
CA LEU A 25 19.60 8.01 -3.58
C LEU A 25 19.78 6.54 -3.96
N ALA A 26 19.99 6.25 -5.24
CA ALA A 26 20.12 4.89 -5.74
C ALA A 26 21.53 4.29 -5.53
N LEU A 27 22.56 5.12 -5.56
CA LEU A 27 23.95 4.67 -5.46
C LEU A 27 24.25 3.81 -4.21
N PRO A 28 23.78 4.18 -3.01
CA PRO A 28 23.98 3.35 -1.81
C PRO A 28 23.21 2.03 -1.83
N LEU A 29 22.16 1.90 -2.64
CA LEU A 29 21.34 0.70 -2.73
C LEU A 29 22.00 -0.42 -3.55
N VAL A 30 22.93 -0.08 -4.44
CA VAL A 30 23.60 -1.06 -5.29
C VAL A 30 24.41 -2.09 -4.49
N PRO A 31 25.30 -1.70 -3.55
CA PRO A 31 26.01 -2.70 -2.74
C PRO A 31 25.06 -3.51 -1.83
N LEU A 32 23.98 -2.93 -1.33
CA LEU A 32 23.00 -3.64 -0.53
C LEU A 32 22.24 -4.68 -1.37
N ALA A 33 21.84 -4.33 -2.57
CA ALA A 33 21.23 -5.26 -3.52
C ALA A 33 22.17 -6.43 -3.84
N TRP A 34 23.45 -6.14 -4.01
CA TRP A 34 24.45 -7.17 -4.29
C TRP A 34 24.68 -8.12 -3.11
N GLN A 35 24.68 -7.61 -1.89
CA GLN A 35 24.75 -8.44 -0.68
C GLN A 35 23.57 -9.44 -0.55
N GLN A 36 22.42 -9.10 -1.12
CA GLN A 36 21.24 -9.96 -1.16
C GLN A 36 21.12 -10.80 -2.45
N GLY A 37 22.20 -10.92 -3.22
CA GLY A 37 22.25 -11.75 -4.43
C GLY A 37 21.63 -11.10 -5.67
N TYR A 38 21.19 -9.84 -5.60
CA TYR A 38 20.65 -9.14 -6.77
C TYR A 38 21.75 -8.61 -7.69
N ARG A 39 21.47 -8.60 -8.98
CA ARG A 39 22.43 -8.12 -9.99
C ARG A 39 22.44 -6.59 -10.07
N THR A 40 23.58 -5.99 -10.31
CA THR A 40 23.71 -4.54 -10.57
C THR A 40 22.81 -4.08 -11.73
N THR A 41 22.60 -4.93 -12.74
CA THR A 41 21.68 -4.67 -13.85
C THR A 41 20.25 -4.43 -13.39
N SER A 42 19.77 -5.12 -12.35
CA SER A 42 18.44 -4.92 -11.78
C SER A 42 18.28 -3.52 -11.21
N ALA A 43 19.27 -3.03 -10.47
CA ALA A 43 19.28 -1.66 -9.94
C ALA A 43 19.26 -0.61 -11.05
N VAL A 44 20.07 -0.81 -12.09
CA VAL A 44 20.14 0.11 -13.26
C VAL A 44 18.81 0.13 -14.01
N LEU A 45 18.19 -1.03 -14.23
CA LEU A 45 16.89 -1.13 -14.90
C LEU A 45 15.78 -0.51 -14.07
N CYS A 46 15.74 -0.79 -12.77
CA CYS A 46 14.77 -0.18 -11.85
C CYS A 46 14.84 1.34 -11.87
N LEU A 47 16.06 1.89 -11.73
CA LEU A 47 16.28 3.34 -11.77
C LEU A 47 15.96 3.92 -13.15
N GLY A 48 16.37 3.27 -14.23
CA GLY A 48 16.10 3.71 -15.61
C GLY A 48 14.59 3.75 -15.90
N MET A 49 13.84 2.74 -15.49
CA MET A 49 12.39 2.70 -15.62
C MET A 49 11.72 3.80 -14.80
N ALA A 50 12.13 3.99 -13.54
CA ALA A 50 11.59 5.03 -12.66
C ALA A 50 11.82 6.45 -13.23
N ILE A 51 13.02 6.71 -13.76
CA ILE A 51 13.35 7.98 -14.41
C ILE A 51 12.52 8.17 -15.68
N ALA A 52 12.42 7.16 -16.54
CA ALA A 52 11.68 7.24 -17.79
C ALA A 52 10.19 7.52 -17.54
N VAL A 53 9.58 6.80 -16.61
CA VAL A 53 8.17 6.99 -16.21
C VAL A 53 7.95 8.37 -15.57
N GLY A 54 8.78 8.72 -14.59
CA GLY A 54 8.68 10.00 -13.88
C GLY A 54 8.86 11.20 -14.81
N TRP A 55 9.82 11.12 -15.73
CA TRP A 55 10.05 12.17 -16.72
C TRP A 55 8.91 12.27 -17.73
N SER A 56 8.42 11.15 -18.25
CA SER A 56 7.28 11.12 -19.16
C SER A 56 6.04 11.76 -18.54
N ALA A 57 5.75 11.38 -17.31
CA ALA A 57 4.65 11.96 -16.54
C ALA A 57 4.84 13.47 -16.29
N PHE A 58 6.08 13.89 -15.96
CA PHE A 58 6.40 15.30 -15.74
C PHE A 58 6.19 16.14 -17.01
N VAL A 59 6.63 15.67 -18.17
CA VAL A 59 6.44 16.37 -19.44
C VAL A 59 4.98 16.59 -19.75
N VAL A 60 4.14 15.58 -19.55
CA VAL A 60 2.68 15.68 -19.74
C VAL A 60 2.07 16.61 -18.68
N ALA A 61 2.43 16.45 -17.41
CA ALA A 61 1.95 17.29 -16.32
C ALA A 61 2.27 18.77 -16.54
N ASP A 62 3.49 19.11 -16.94
CA ASP A 62 3.90 20.51 -17.18
C ASP A 62 3.12 21.17 -18.32
N ARG A 63 2.78 20.42 -19.36
CA ARG A 63 1.94 20.91 -20.47
C ARG A 63 0.53 21.24 -20.03
N VAL A 64 -0.05 20.43 -19.16
CA VAL A 64 -1.44 20.59 -18.67
C VAL A 64 -1.51 21.64 -17.55
N SER A 65 -0.42 21.88 -16.81
CA SER A 65 -0.37 22.66 -15.57
C SER A 65 -0.05 24.15 -15.77
N SER A 66 -0.49 24.80 -16.81
CA SER A 66 -0.06 26.17 -17.18
C SER A 66 -0.22 27.24 -16.07
N ALA A 67 -1.03 27.02 -15.04
CA ALA A 67 -1.31 27.97 -13.95
C ALA A 67 -1.08 27.42 -12.54
N ASP A 68 -0.69 26.16 -12.38
CA ASP A 68 -0.44 25.55 -11.06
C ASP A 68 0.95 25.92 -10.54
N GLY A 69 1.07 26.09 -9.22
CA GLY A 69 2.37 26.18 -8.55
C GLY A 69 3.09 24.84 -8.57
N SER A 70 4.34 24.82 -8.08
CA SER A 70 5.20 23.63 -8.06
C SER A 70 4.54 22.39 -7.43
N ALA A 71 3.78 22.56 -6.34
CA ALA A 71 3.07 21.47 -5.68
C ALA A 71 2.01 20.84 -6.60
N GLY A 72 1.26 21.65 -7.36
CA GLY A 72 0.27 21.15 -8.32
C GLY A 72 0.89 20.36 -9.46
N VAL A 73 2.03 20.79 -9.98
CA VAL A 73 2.78 20.04 -10.98
C VAL A 73 3.26 18.71 -10.43
N LEU A 74 3.77 18.67 -9.19
CA LEU A 74 4.20 17.43 -8.54
C LEU A 74 3.05 16.44 -8.34
N VAL A 75 1.88 16.92 -7.85
CA VAL A 75 0.70 16.05 -7.70
C VAL A 75 0.29 15.44 -9.04
N ARG A 76 0.22 16.25 -10.10
CA ARG A 76 -0.13 15.76 -11.45
C ARG A 76 0.90 14.76 -11.97
N THR A 77 2.19 15.05 -11.78
CA THR A 77 3.27 14.15 -12.21
C THR A 77 3.16 12.80 -11.52
N ALA A 78 2.96 12.78 -10.21
CA ALA A 78 2.84 11.53 -9.47
C ALA A 78 1.60 10.72 -9.90
N VAL A 79 0.43 11.38 -10.02
CA VAL A 79 -0.79 10.72 -10.50
C VAL A 79 -0.62 10.13 -11.90
N LEU A 80 0.00 10.88 -12.83
CA LEU A 80 0.23 10.42 -14.20
C LEU A 80 1.30 9.31 -14.26
N ALA A 81 2.30 9.33 -13.38
CA ALA A 81 3.28 8.26 -13.28
C ALA A 81 2.64 6.94 -12.81
N VAL A 82 1.80 7.00 -11.77
CA VAL A 82 1.06 5.82 -11.30
C VAL A 82 0.09 5.32 -12.37
N ALA A 83 -0.62 6.23 -13.04
CA ALA A 83 -1.51 5.88 -14.16
C ALA A 83 -0.75 5.19 -15.30
N PHE A 84 0.46 5.66 -15.63
CA PHE A 84 1.32 5.02 -16.62
C PHE A 84 1.68 3.59 -16.19
N ILE A 85 2.09 3.38 -14.95
CA ILE A 85 2.45 2.06 -14.42
C ILE A 85 1.25 1.10 -14.48
N VAL A 86 0.09 1.53 -13.97
CA VAL A 86 -1.12 0.71 -13.95
C VAL A 86 -1.62 0.40 -15.36
N SER A 87 -1.67 1.40 -16.26
CA SER A 87 -2.07 1.16 -17.66
C SER A 87 -1.09 0.25 -18.40
N THR A 88 0.20 0.35 -18.09
CA THR A 88 1.20 -0.60 -18.62
C THR A 88 0.90 -2.02 -18.17
N GLY A 89 0.55 -2.22 -16.89
CA GLY A 89 0.15 -3.53 -16.37
C GLY A 89 -1.03 -4.11 -17.16
N PHE A 90 -2.10 -3.33 -17.39
CA PHE A 90 -3.25 -3.80 -18.18
C PHE A 90 -2.91 -4.10 -19.64
N VAL A 91 -2.07 -3.27 -20.28
CA VAL A 91 -1.66 -3.51 -21.68
C VAL A 91 -0.82 -4.77 -21.77
N LEU A 92 0.14 -4.96 -20.88
CA LEU A 92 1.01 -6.13 -20.87
C LEU A 92 0.25 -7.41 -20.50
N ASP A 93 -0.77 -7.34 -19.64
CA ASP A 93 -1.70 -8.44 -19.36
C ASP A 93 -2.43 -8.88 -20.63
N GLY A 94 -3.05 -7.94 -21.33
CA GLY A 94 -3.74 -8.22 -22.60
C GLY A 94 -2.84 -8.80 -23.72
N LEU A 95 -1.52 -8.59 -23.59
CA LEU A 95 -0.50 -9.14 -24.51
C LEU A 95 0.17 -10.40 -23.96
N HIS A 96 -0.19 -10.89 -22.79
CA HIS A 96 0.52 -11.95 -22.05
C HIS A 96 2.03 -11.67 -21.92
N ALA A 97 2.37 -10.41 -21.66
CA ALA A 97 3.74 -9.90 -21.65
C ALA A 97 4.09 -9.19 -20.32
N LEU A 98 3.48 -9.58 -19.21
CA LEU A 98 3.81 -9.11 -17.87
C LEU A 98 5.19 -9.61 -17.45
N THR A 99 6.22 -9.07 -18.10
CA THR A 99 7.63 -9.46 -17.94
C THR A 99 8.49 -8.21 -17.80
N LEU A 100 9.72 -8.36 -17.27
CA LEU A 100 10.69 -7.27 -17.23
C LEU A 100 10.94 -6.63 -18.61
N PRO A 101 11.18 -7.36 -19.70
CA PRO A 101 11.32 -6.76 -21.03
C PRO A 101 10.11 -5.95 -21.47
N GLY A 102 8.89 -6.41 -21.14
CA GLY A 102 7.66 -5.67 -21.43
C GLY A 102 7.61 -4.32 -20.71
N TYR A 103 7.91 -4.29 -19.42
CA TYR A 103 7.97 -3.05 -18.64
C TYR A 103 9.07 -2.10 -19.13
N VAL A 104 10.26 -2.61 -19.47
CA VAL A 104 11.36 -1.81 -20.04
C VAL A 104 10.94 -1.19 -21.38
N ALA A 105 10.33 -1.98 -22.27
CA ALA A 105 9.85 -1.50 -23.56
C ALA A 105 8.79 -0.41 -23.40
N ALA A 106 7.83 -0.60 -22.48
CA ALA A 106 6.80 0.40 -22.19
C ALA A 106 7.40 1.71 -21.64
N ALA A 107 8.34 1.62 -20.69
CA ALA A 107 9.03 2.79 -20.13
C ALA A 107 9.82 3.55 -21.22
N ALA A 108 10.53 2.83 -22.10
CA ALA A 108 11.24 3.41 -23.24
C ALA A 108 10.27 4.09 -24.23
N ALA A 109 9.15 3.44 -24.57
CA ALA A 109 8.12 4.02 -25.43
C ALA A 109 7.55 5.32 -24.82
N GLY A 110 7.24 5.32 -23.52
CA GLY A 110 6.81 6.51 -22.80
C GLY A 110 7.84 7.64 -22.87
N ALA A 111 9.13 7.33 -22.69
CA ALA A 111 10.20 8.31 -22.81
C ALA A 111 10.32 8.88 -24.24
N VAL A 112 10.18 8.05 -25.27
CA VAL A 112 10.17 8.51 -26.69
C VAL A 112 8.97 9.44 -26.93
N VAL A 113 7.79 9.07 -26.49
CA VAL A 113 6.59 9.94 -26.59
C VAL A 113 6.82 11.29 -25.88
N ALA A 114 7.42 11.26 -24.69
CA ALA A 114 7.75 12.49 -23.95
C ALA A 114 8.74 13.37 -24.72
N LEU A 115 9.78 12.80 -25.36
CA LEU A 115 10.71 13.52 -26.22
C LEU A 115 9.99 14.18 -27.42
N LEU A 116 9.12 13.44 -28.09
CA LEU A 116 8.32 13.98 -29.21
C LEU A 116 7.40 15.11 -28.78
N LEU A 117 6.84 14.98 -27.58
CA LEU A 117 6.02 16.02 -26.98
C LEU A 117 6.82 17.27 -26.58
N GLN A 118 8.14 17.20 -26.35
CA GLN A 118 8.98 18.34 -25.98
C GLN A 118 9.30 19.33 -27.11
N LYS A 119 8.83 19.10 -28.34
CA LYS A 119 9.07 20.05 -29.45
C LYS A 119 8.76 21.48 -29.00
N PRO A 120 9.64 22.47 -29.39
CA PRO A 120 9.53 23.84 -28.92
C PRO A 120 8.14 24.39 -29.26
N LYS A 121 7.47 24.92 -28.25
CA LYS A 121 6.32 25.81 -28.51
C LYS A 121 6.85 26.94 -29.37
N ALA A 122 6.27 27.14 -30.56
CA ALA A 122 6.48 28.36 -31.34
C ALA A 122 6.34 29.53 -30.36
N PRO A 123 7.15 30.59 -30.50
CA PRO A 123 7.06 31.77 -29.66
C PRO A 123 5.62 32.26 -29.69
N GLN A 124 4.83 31.99 -28.65
CA GLN A 124 3.57 32.71 -28.47
C GLN A 124 3.99 34.15 -28.20
N GLU A 125 3.67 35.05 -29.09
CA GLU A 125 3.68 36.47 -28.84
C GLU A 125 2.72 36.80 -27.68
N THR A 126 3.18 36.53 -26.47
CA THR A 126 2.47 36.98 -25.27
C THR A 126 3.05 38.30 -24.88
N THR A 127 2.29 39.33 -25.08
CA THR A 127 2.56 40.73 -24.71
C THR A 127 2.77 40.96 -23.20
N THR A 128 2.67 39.93 -22.37
CA THR A 128 3.02 39.97 -20.93
C THR A 128 4.03 38.91 -20.62
N PRO A 129 5.24 39.25 -20.12
CA PRO A 129 6.22 38.26 -19.63
C PRO A 129 5.57 37.45 -18.49
N ARG A 130 5.34 36.15 -18.71
CA ARG A 130 4.99 35.28 -17.60
C ARG A 130 6.15 35.34 -16.59
N PRO A 131 5.91 35.71 -15.32
CA PRO A 131 6.97 35.66 -14.33
C PRO A 131 7.51 34.24 -14.34
N PRO A 132 8.84 34.08 -14.33
CA PRO A 132 9.44 32.76 -14.25
C PRO A 132 8.80 32.03 -13.07
N ARG A 133 8.35 30.77 -13.27
CA ARG A 133 7.92 29.90 -12.17
C ARG A 133 9.09 29.76 -11.18
N ALA A 134 9.31 30.79 -10.39
CA ALA A 134 10.28 30.74 -9.34
C ALA A 134 9.78 29.73 -8.31
N TRP A 135 10.51 28.64 -8.15
CA TRP A 135 10.40 27.81 -6.98
C TRP A 135 10.73 28.71 -5.79
N ALA A 136 9.68 29.28 -5.21
CA ALA A 136 9.91 30.06 -4.02
C ALA A 136 10.50 29.10 -2.97
N PRO A 137 11.61 29.46 -2.33
CA PRO A 137 12.24 28.60 -1.33
C PRO A 137 11.20 28.22 -0.28
N PRO A 138 11.22 26.97 0.21
CA PRO A 138 10.33 26.54 1.27
C PRO A 138 10.54 27.44 2.51
N SER A 139 9.49 27.60 3.31
CA SER A 139 9.63 28.29 4.61
C SER A 139 10.61 27.54 5.51
N ARG A 140 11.12 28.18 6.57
CA ARG A 140 12.01 27.51 7.54
C ARG A 140 11.39 26.21 8.09
N VAL A 141 10.09 26.22 8.38
CA VAL A 141 9.34 25.01 8.78
C VAL A 141 9.36 23.95 7.68
N GLY A 142 9.14 24.37 6.43
CA GLY A 142 9.21 23.45 5.29
C GLY A 142 10.60 22.86 5.07
N LEU A 143 11.67 23.62 5.30
CA LEU A 143 13.06 23.15 5.20
C LEU A 143 13.36 22.06 6.26
N VAL A 144 12.99 22.34 7.50
CA VAL A 144 13.16 21.37 8.61
C VAL A 144 12.35 20.10 8.34
N GLY A 145 11.09 20.26 7.89
CA GLY A 145 10.24 19.12 7.54
C GLY A 145 10.81 18.30 6.38
N LEU A 146 11.32 18.93 5.33
CA LEU A 146 11.97 18.24 4.22
C LEU A 146 13.26 17.52 4.62
N ALA A 147 14.05 18.12 5.53
CA ALA A 147 15.24 17.46 6.06
C ALA A 147 14.88 16.21 6.87
N ALA A 148 13.89 16.32 7.77
CA ALA A 148 13.37 15.18 8.53
C ALA A 148 12.79 14.09 7.60
N ALA A 149 12.03 14.48 6.58
CA ALA A 149 11.51 13.57 5.59
C ALA A 149 12.62 12.85 4.80
N SER A 150 13.65 13.58 4.39
CA SER A 150 14.80 12.99 3.68
C SER A 150 15.57 11.99 4.54
N ALA A 151 15.75 12.31 5.85
CA ALA A 151 16.36 11.38 6.79
C ALA A 151 15.53 10.09 6.94
N LEU A 152 14.21 10.23 7.10
CA LEU A 152 13.32 9.08 7.20
C LEU A 152 13.34 8.22 5.94
N VAL A 153 13.36 8.84 4.75
CA VAL A 153 13.48 8.11 3.47
C VAL A 153 14.78 7.31 3.42
N ALA A 154 15.90 7.89 3.84
CA ALA A 154 17.18 7.18 3.85
C ALA A 154 17.14 5.97 4.79
N VAL A 155 16.59 6.13 5.99
CA VAL A 155 16.38 5.02 6.94
C VAL A 155 15.43 3.97 6.36
N ALA A 156 14.30 4.38 5.80
CA ALA A 156 13.31 3.49 5.22
C ALA A 156 13.87 2.69 4.03
N LEU A 157 14.66 3.33 3.16
CA LEU A 157 15.31 2.65 2.03
C LEU A 157 16.39 1.68 2.52
N GLY A 158 17.20 2.08 3.50
CA GLY A 158 18.20 1.19 4.11
C GLY A 158 17.53 -0.03 4.76
N PHE A 159 16.46 0.22 5.52
CA PHE A 159 15.68 -0.84 6.14
C PHE A 159 15.04 -1.78 5.10
N ALA A 160 14.37 -1.23 4.09
CA ALA A 160 13.76 -2.02 3.01
C ALA A 160 14.78 -2.86 2.23
N ALA A 161 16.01 -2.33 2.07
CA ALA A 161 17.09 -3.02 1.37
C ALA A 161 17.74 -4.13 2.21
N THR A 162 17.53 -4.16 3.51
CA THR A 162 18.14 -5.13 4.42
C THR A 162 17.16 -6.13 5.04
N HIS A 163 15.85 -5.85 4.95
CA HIS A 163 14.81 -6.65 5.58
C HIS A 163 13.71 -7.02 4.59
N ALA A 164 13.52 -8.31 4.37
CA ALA A 164 12.35 -8.82 3.66
C ALA A 164 11.04 -8.49 4.44
N PRO A 165 9.88 -8.37 3.77
CA PRO A 165 8.60 -8.03 4.41
C PRO A 165 7.97 -9.19 5.21
N ARG A 166 8.77 -9.98 5.93
CA ARG A 166 8.36 -11.23 6.59
C ARG A 166 7.46 -11.08 7.82
N THR A 167 7.16 -9.84 8.20
CA THR A 167 6.33 -9.53 9.39
C THR A 167 5.04 -8.80 9.04
N LEU A 168 4.70 -8.69 7.76
CA LEU A 168 3.53 -7.97 7.26
C LEU A 168 2.52 -8.97 6.68
N TYR A 169 1.47 -9.30 7.45
CA TYR A 169 0.51 -10.33 7.06
C TYR A 169 -0.10 -10.09 5.67
N ASP A 170 -0.69 -8.93 5.43
CA ASP A 170 -1.35 -8.59 4.15
C ASP A 170 -0.35 -8.60 2.98
N ALA A 171 0.88 -8.12 3.20
CA ALA A 171 1.94 -8.18 2.20
C ALA A 171 2.24 -9.63 1.78
N LEU A 172 2.33 -10.55 2.76
CA LEU A 172 2.66 -11.96 2.52
C LEU A 172 1.49 -12.78 1.99
N SER A 173 0.26 -12.39 2.33
CA SER A 173 -0.95 -13.11 1.92
C SER A 173 -1.38 -12.77 0.49
N TYR A 174 -1.33 -11.49 0.06
CA TYR A 174 -1.82 -11.10 -1.26
C TYR A 174 -1.09 -9.92 -1.92
N HIS A 175 -0.65 -8.87 -1.20
CA HIS A 175 -0.09 -7.68 -1.84
C HIS A 175 1.22 -7.94 -2.61
N LEU A 176 2.03 -8.89 -2.17
CA LEU A 176 3.24 -9.33 -2.89
C LEU A 176 3.05 -10.68 -3.59
N TYR A 177 2.19 -11.55 -3.03
CA TYR A 177 1.94 -12.86 -3.62
C TYR A 177 1.26 -12.77 -4.98
N PHE A 178 0.23 -11.92 -5.14
CA PHE A 178 -0.44 -11.77 -6.43
C PHE A 178 0.51 -11.20 -7.50
N PRO A 179 1.25 -10.10 -7.26
CA PRO A 179 2.28 -9.64 -8.18
C PRO A 179 3.31 -10.71 -8.56
N ALA A 180 3.82 -11.47 -7.59
CA ALA A 180 4.76 -12.55 -7.85
C ALA A 180 4.18 -13.61 -8.79
N ARG A 181 2.95 -14.04 -8.53
CA ARG A 181 2.24 -15.01 -9.38
C ARG A 181 1.94 -14.46 -10.77
N TRP A 182 1.48 -13.22 -10.88
CA TRP A 182 1.21 -12.59 -12.18
C TRP A 182 2.49 -12.41 -13.00
N LEU A 183 3.61 -12.13 -12.34
CA LEU A 183 4.91 -12.06 -13.01
C LEU A 183 5.35 -13.44 -13.53
N GLN A 184 5.11 -14.52 -12.78
CA GLN A 184 5.41 -15.89 -13.18
C GLN A 184 4.46 -16.40 -14.27
N ASP A 185 3.17 -16.07 -14.18
CA ASP A 185 2.12 -16.51 -15.10
C ASP A 185 1.99 -15.60 -16.34
N HIS A 186 2.69 -14.45 -16.36
CA HIS A 186 2.65 -13.38 -17.38
C HIS A 186 1.25 -12.82 -17.65
N ALA A 187 0.31 -12.99 -16.71
CA ALA A 187 -1.08 -12.61 -16.83
C ALA A 187 -1.70 -12.31 -15.45
N ILE A 188 -2.69 -11.40 -15.41
CA ILE A 188 -3.48 -11.10 -14.22
C ILE A 188 -4.58 -12.15 -14.08
N SER A 189 -4.62 -12.84 -12.96
CA SER A 189 -5.64 -13.85 -12.66
C SER A 189 -6.21 -13.66 -11.26
N VAL A 190 -7.42 -14.18 -11.03
CA VAL A 190 -7.97 -14.36 -9.69
C VAL A 190 -7.30 -15.58 -9.06
N ILE A 191 -6.64 -15.38 -7.92
CA ILE A 191 -5.88 -16.42 -7.24
C ILE A 191 -6.68 -16.91 -6.03
N ALA A 192 -6.68 -18.21 -5.79
CA ALA A 192 -7.37 -18.79 -4.65
C ALA A 192 -6.69 -18.38 -3.32
N THR A 193 -7.51 -17.96 -2.35
CA THR A 193 -7.10 -17.62 -0.97
C THR A 193 -8.01 -18.35 0.02
N PRO A 194 -7.85 -19.69 0.18
CA PRO A 194 -8.81 -20.52 0.92
C PRO A 194 -8.75 -20.37 2.43
N PHE A 195 -7.73 -19.69 2.94
CA PHE A 195 -7.56 -19.37 4.34
C PHE A 195 -7.70 -17.86 4.56
N SER A 196 -8.09 -17.44 5.77
CA SER A 196 -8.24 -16.03 6.16
C SER A 196 -9.38 -15.31 5.40
N ASP A 197 -9.11 -14.41 4.47
CA ASP A 197 -10.10 -13.56 3.80
C ASP A 197 -10.15 -13.78 2.29
N GLU A 198 -11.18 -14.44 1.82
CA GLU A 198 -11.42 -14.72 0.41
C GLU A 198 -11.67 -13.44 -0.42
N ALA A 199 -12.07 -12.33 0.24
CA ALA A 199 -12.28 -11.05 -0.42
C ALA A 199 -11.00 -10.48 -1.06
N GLN A 200 -9.82 -10.85 -0.55
CA GLN A 200 -8.52 -10.40 -1.04
C GLN A 200 -8.36 -10.68 -2.56
N ALA A 201 -8.80 -11.85 -3.04
CA ALA A 201 -8.71 -12.25 -4.44
C ALA A 201 -9.53 -11.38 -5.41
N TYR A 202 -10.55 -10.68 -4.89
CA TYR A 202 -11.49 -9.87 -5.68
C TYR A 202 -11.28 -8.38 -5.51
N ALA A 203 -10.44 -7.96 -4.59
CA ALA A 203 -10.13 -6.55 -4.37
C ALA A 203 -9.63 -5.86 -5.65
N PRO A 204 -9.94 -4.56 -5.84
CA PRO A 204 -9.27 -3.76 -6.86
C PRO A 204 -7.77 -3.72 -6.61
N ALA A 205 -6.94 -3.85 -7.64
CA ALA A 205 -5.53 -4.21 -7.50
C ALA A 205 -4.55 -3.24 -8.23
N ASN A 206 -4.87 -1.92 -8.30
CA ASN A 206 -3.93 -0.94 -8.83
C ASN A 206 -2.64 -0.86 -7.99
N GLY A 207 -2.73 -1.09 -6.68
CA GLY A 207 -1.59 -1.13 -5.78
C GLY A 207 -0.69 -2.32 -6.07
N GLU A 208 -1.27 -3.49 -6.30
CA GLU A 208 -0.57 -4.71 -6.66
C GLU A 208 0.11 -4.59 -8.04
N LEU A 209 -0.50 -3.89 -9.00
CA LEU A 209 0.15 -3.57 -10.28
C LEU A 209 1.35 -2.63 -10.10
N PHE A 210 1.30 -1.72 -9.13
CA PHE A 210 2.45 -0.91 -8.78
C PHE A 210 3.57 -1.76 -8.16
N PHE A 211 3.24 -2.68 -7.24
CA PHE A 211 4.22 -3.62 -6.69
C PHE A 211 4.77 -4.57 -7.77
N LEU A 212 3.96 -5.05 -8.69
CA LEU A 212 4.40 -5.85 -9.83
C LEU A 212 5.47 -5.12 -10.65
N TRP A 213 5.25 -3.84 -10.96
CA TRP A 213 6.22 -2.99 -11.65
C TRP A 213 7.51 -2.81 -10.83
N LEU A 214 7.40 -2.64 -9.51
CA LEU A 214 8.54 -2.49 -8.61
C LEU A 214 9.36 -3.78 -8.50
N MET A 215 8.69 -4.93 -8.44
CA MET A 215 9.30 -6.26 -8.28
C MET A 215 9.93 -6.79 -9.58
N ALA A 216 9.41 -6.42 -10.74
CA ALA A 216 9.85 -6.97 -12.04
C ALA A 216 11.37 -6.84 -12.30
N PRO A 217 12.08 -5.72 -12.02
CA PRO A 217 13.53 -5.61 -12.23
C PRO A 217 14.34 -6.51 -11.29
N TRP A 218 13.81 -6.84 -10.12
CA TRP A 218 14.51 -7.57 -9.08
C TRP A 218 14.23 -9.07 -9.12
N HIS A 219 13.10 -9.47 -9.74
CA HIS A 219 12.54 -10.80 -9.54
C HIS A 219 12.51 -11.17 -8.05
N GLY A 220 11.98 -10.25 -7.22
CA GLY A 220 12.01 -10.38 -5.77
C GLY A 220 11.43 -9.14 -5.09
N ASP A 221 11.49 -9.11 -3.78
CA ASP A 221 10.91 -8.09 -2.92
C ASP A 221 11.88 -6.99 -2.47
N PHE A 222 13.05 -6.91 -3.10
CA PHE A 222 14.00 -5.83 -2.82
C PHE A 222 13.33 -4.46 -2.99
N LEU A 223 13.37 -3.64 -1.96
CA LEU A 223 12.66 -2.37 -1.84
C LEU A 223 11.12 -2.46 -1.75
N ALA A 224 10.50 -3.64 -1.67
CA ALA A 224 9.04 -3.73 -1.52
C ALA A 224 8.53 -2.97 -0.29
N ARG A 225 9.25 -3.03 0.85
CA ARG A 225 8.93 -2.23 2.05
C ARG A 225 8.99 -0.72 1.83
N ALA A 226 9.71 -0.25 0.82
CA ALA A 226 9.79 1.17 0.46
C ALA A 226 8.79 1.56 -0.65
N GLY A 227 7.99 0.61 -1.12
CA GLY A 227 7.07 0.81 -2.24
C GLY A 227 6.03 1.90 -2.02
N GLN A 228 5.63 2.15 -0.78
CA GLN A 228 4.67 3.22 -0.46
C GLN A 228 5.30 4.61 -0.24
N LEU A 229 6.63 4.75 -0.19
CA LEU A 229 7.30 6.06 -0.01
C LEU A 229 6.92 7.12 -1.06
N PRO A 230 6.78 6.82 -2.37
CA PRO A 230 6.31 7.80 -3.35
C PRO A 230 4.92 8.34 -3.01
N PHE A 231 4.05 7.51 -2.46
CA PHE A 231 2.70 7.89 -2.07
C PHE A 231 2.69 8.66 -0.74
N TRP A 232 3.60 8.38 0.17
CA TRP A 232 3.83 9.17 1.36
C TRP A 232 4.13 10.64 1.00
N PHE A 233 5.01 10.87 0.00
CA PHE A 233 5.26 12.19 -0.54
C PHE A 233 4.05 12.77 -1.27
N LEU A 234 3.39 12.01 -2.12
CA LEU A 234 2.22 12.47 -2.84
C LEU A 234 1.13 12.96 -1.89
N GLY A 235 0.82 12.20 -0.85
CA GLY A 235 -0.17 12.57 0.18
C GLY A 235 0.18 13.89 0.85
N ALA A 236 1.41 14.06 1.30
CA ALA A 236 1.87 15.30 1.93
C ALA A 236 1.82 16.51 1.00
N VAL A 237 2.29 16.35 -0.25
CA VAL A 237 2.25 17.42 -1.26
C VAL A 237 0.81 17.77 -1.62
N ALA A 238 -0.09 16.78 -1.69
CA ALA A 238 -1.52 17.02 -1.93
C ALA A 238 -2.16 17.79 -0.78
N VAL A 239 -1.93 17.39 0.47
CA VAL A 239 -2.41 18.12 1.67
C VAL A 239 -1.90 19.57 1.68
N TYR A 240 -0.61 19.77 1.41
CA TYR A 240 -0.04 21.11 1.27
C TYR A 240 -0.72 21.91 0.16
N ALA A 241 -0.90 21.32 -1.01
CA ALA A 241 -1.50 21.97 -2.17
C ALA A 241 -2.98 22.35 -1.93
N ILE A 242 -3.75 21.48 -1.27
CA ILE A 242 -5.13 21.76 -0.86
C ILE A 242 -5.16 22.95 0.11
N ALA A 243 -4.32 22.91 1.18
CA ALA A 243 -4.25 24.00 2.17
C ALA A 243 -3.90 25.34 1.51
N ARG A 244 -2.95 25.33 0.58
CA ARG A 244 -2.57 26.53 -0.21
C ARG A 244 -3.72 27.06 -1.05
N ARG A 245 -4.47 26.15 -1.67
CA ARG A 245 -5.60 26.52 -2.52
C ARG A 245 -6.75 27.11 -1.69
N LEU A 246 -6.95 26.64 -0.48
CA LEU A 246 -7.89 27.22 0.48
C LEU A 246 -7.40 28.52 1.13
N GLY A 247 -6.31 29.09 0.65
CA GLY A 247 -5.80 30.40 1.07
C GLY A 247 -4.88 30.41 2.29
N ALA A 248 -4.41 29.25 2.77
CA ALA A 248 -3.43 29.20 3.85
C ALA A 248 -2.12 29.89 3.46
N ALA A 249 -1.44 30.51 4.41
CA ALA A 249 -0.08 31.02 4.22
C ALA A 249 0.89 29.87 3.92
N ARG A 250 1.98 30.15 3.17
CA ARG A 250 2.96 29.10 2.81
C ARG A 250 3.53 28.36 4.02
N ALA A 251 3.90 29.09 5.06
CA ALA A 251 4.42 28.51 6.29
C ALA A 251 3.39 27.65 7.02
N HIS A 252 2.13 28.08 7.04
CA HIS A 252 1.05 27.37 7.73
C HIS A 252 0.64 26.10 7.01
N ALA A 253 0.67 26.08 5.67
CA ALA A 253 0.31 24.91 4.89
C ALA A 253 1.27 23.69 5.08
N TRP A 254 2.46 23.94 5.62
CA TRP A 254 3.38 22.85 5.97
C TRP A 254 2.93 22.03 7.19
N TYR A 255 2.23 22.62 8.16
CA TYR A 255 1.82 21.90 9.36
C TYR A 255 0.90 20.71 9.05
N PRO A 256 -0.24 20.87 8.33
CA PRO A 256 -1.07 19.72 7.99
C PRO A 256 -0.32 18.68 7.14
N ALA A 257 0.56 19.11 6.25
CA ALA A 257 1.36 18.19 5.44
C ALA A 257 2.34 17.38 6.32
N LEU A 258 3.01 18.02 7.26
CA LEU A 258 3.93 17.36 8.19
C LEU A 258 3.19 16.49 9.21
N PHE A 259 2.04 16.94 9.73
CA PHE A 259 1.21 16.11 10.59
C PHE A 259 0.71 14.86 9.86
N PHE A 260 0.37 14.97 8.57
CA PHE A 260 0.05 13.80 7.76
C PHE A 260 1.27 12.88 7.61
N MET A 261 2.41 13.42 7.17
CA MET A 261 3.62 12.62 6.95
C MET A 261 4.07 11.84 8.17
N PHE A 262 4.04 12.48 9.35
CA PHE A 262 4.54 11.92 10.59
C PHE A 262 3.42 11.37 11.49
N ALA A 263 2.18 11.31 11.00
CA ALA A 263 1.13 10.57 11.67
C ALA A 263 1.52 9.08 11.76
N ARG A 264 1.28 8.48 12.91
CA ARG A 264 1.63 7.10 13.20
C ARG A 264 1.18 6.12 12.09
N PRO A 265 -0.12 6.05 11.73
CA PRO A 265 -0.58 5.08 10.73
C PRO A 265 -0.03 5.36 9.33
N VAL A 266 0.36 6.61 9.02
CA VAL A 266 0.98 6.96 7.75
C VAL A 266 2.44 6.50 7.71
N LEU A 267 3.16 6.59 8.83
CA LEU A 267 4.54 6.11 8.93
C LEU A 267 4.61 4.58 8.84
N GLU A 268 3.71 3.89 9.53
CA GLU A 268 3.60 2.42 9.47
C GLU A 268 3.42 1.96 8.04
N GLN A 269 2.51 2.58 7.32
CA GLN A 269 2.25 2.26 5.93
C GLN A 269 3.41 2.66 4.99
N ALA A 270 4.12 3.76 5.29
CA ALA A 270 5.20 4.24 4.42
C ALA A 270 6.36 3.24 4.26
N ILE A 271 6.57 2.38 5.25
CA ILE A 271 7.60 1.32 5.26
C ILE A 271 7.01 -0.10 5.22
N GLY A 272 5.74 -0.20 4.86
CA GLY A 272 5.02 -1.45 4.61
C GLY A 272 4.85 -1.73 3.13
N ALA A 273 4.58 -3.00 2.79
CA ALA A 273 4.24 -3.42 1.43
C ALA A 273 2.73 -3.60 1.25
N ASP A 274 1.94 -2.74 1.89
CA ASP A 274 0.49 -2.66 1.78
C ASP A 274 0.06 -1.62 0.72
N VAL A 275 -1.24 -1.36 0.57
CA VAL A 275 -1.77 -0.43 -0.43
C VAL A 275 -2.59 0.73 0.17
N ASP A 276 -2.71 0.80 1.49
CA ASP A 276 -3.58 1.78 2.17
C ASP A 276 -3.10 3.21 1.98
N LEU A 277 -1.79 3.43 2.02
CA LEU A 277 -1.21 4.76 1.76
C LEU A 277 -1.29 5.13 0.28
N ILE A 278 -1.24 4.15 -0.63
CA ILE A 278 -1.50 4.37 -2.07
C ILE A 278 -2.91 4.93 -2.24
N ALA A 279 -3.91 4.27 -1.63
CA ALA A 279 -5.31 4.71 -1.67
C ALA A 279 -5.49 6.11 -1.07
N ALA A 280 -4.92 6.38 0.10
CA ALA A 280 -5.02 7.65 0.79
C ALA A 280 -4.37 8.80 0.02
N ALA A 281 -3.21 8.58 -0.56
CA ALA A 281 -2.50 9.59 -1.35
C ALA A 281 -3.23 9.90 -2.67
N CYS A 282 -3.73 8.88 -3.36
CA CYS A 282 -4.55 9.06 -4.57
C CYS A 282 -5.85 9.80 -4.25
N PHE A 283 -6.48 9.51 -3.10
CA PHE A 283 -7.67 10.23 -2.65
C PHE A 283 -7.38 11.70 -2.35
N ALA A 284 -6.31 12.01 -1.61
CA ALA A 284 -5.89 13.39 -1.37
C ALA A 284 -5.58 14.15 -2.68
N ALA A 285 -4.89 13.48 -3.61
CA ALA A 285 -4.62 14.01 -4.94
C ALA A 285 -5.93 14.26 -5.72
N SER A 286 -6.92 13.35 -5.60
CA SER A 286 -8.24 13.50 -6.23
C SER A 286 -8.98 14.72 -5.69
N ILE A 287 -8.92 15.01 -4.40
CA ILE A 287 -9.48 16.24 -3.82
C ILE A 287 -8.80 17.48 -4.41
N TYR A 288 -7.46 17.53 -4.41
CA TYR A 288 -6.72 18.66 -4.98
C TYR A 288 -7.06 18.90 -6.45
N LEU A 289 -7.00 17.84 -7.25
CA LEU A 289 -7.25 17.92 -8.70
C LEU A 289 -8.71 18.25 -9.01
N GLY A 290 -9.65 17.78 -8.18
CA GLY A 290 -11.06 18.16 -8.29
C GLY A 290 -11.29 19.65 -8.03
N LEU A 291 -10.68 20.22 -7.00
CA LEU A 291 -10.70 21.67 -6.76
C LEU A 291 -10.13 22.45 -7.96
N VAL A 292 -9.08 21.93 -8.59
CA VAL A 292 -8.52 22.55 -9.81
C VAL A 292 -9.47 22.41 -10.98
N ALA A 293 -10.03 21.23 -11.20
CA ALA A 293 -10.94 20.96 -12.32
C ALA A 293 -12.22 21.81 -12.25
N VAL A 294 -12.78 21.95 -11.03
CA VAL A 294 -13.96 22.80 -10.80
C VAL A 294 -13.65 24.27 -11.10
N ASP A 295 -12.51 24.80 -10.64
CA ASP A 295 -12.19 26.21 -10.80
C ASP A 295 -11.78 26.56 -12.24
N ARG A 296 -11.06 25.70 -12.93
CA ARG A 296 -10.51 25.96 -14.26
C ARG A 296 -11.41 25.49 -15.39
N ASP A 297 -12.22 24.51 -15.15
CA ASP A 297 -13.15 23.86 -16.08
C ASP A 297 -12.53 23.56 -17.46
N THR A 298 -11.32 22.98 -17.51
CA THR A 298 -10.70 22.54 -18.76
C THR A 298 -10.86 21.03 -18.94
N ARG A 299 -10.93 20.57 -20.22
CA ARG A 299 -10.98 19.13 -20.52
C ARG A 299 -9.81 18.35 -19.88
N ALA A 300 -8.61 18.91 -19.96
CA ALA A 300 -7.42 18.28 -19.44
C ALA A 300 -7.46 18.13 -17.90
N ASP A 301 -7.97 19.13 -17.18
CA ASP A 301 -8.11 19.04 -15.71
C ASP A 301 -9.13 17.97 -15.31
N TRP A 302 -10.25 17.85 -16.03
CA TRP A 302 -11.24 16.81 -15.78
C TRP A 302 -10.73 15.42 -16.11
N ILE A 303 -9.95 15.23 -17.19
CA ILE A 303 -9.29 13.95 -17.50
C ILE A 303 -8.36 13.54 -16.36
N VAL A 304 -7.47 14.43 -15.91
CA VAL A 304 -6.50 14.12 -14.85
C VAL A 304 -7.20 13.86 -13.51
N TRP A 305 -8.29 14.58 -13.23
CA TRP A 305 -9.13 14.30 -12.07
C TRP A 305 -9.78 12.91 -12.15
N GLY A 306 -10.36 12.55 -13.30
CA GLY A 306 -10.92 11.21 -13.53
C GLY A 306 -9.91 10.09 -13.37
N VAL A 307 -8.67 10.31 -13.83
CA VAL A 307 -7.55 9.37 -13.59
C VAL A 307 -7.27 9.22 -12.09
N ALA A 308 -7.17 10.32 -11.34
CA ALA A 308 -6.90 10.27 -9.91
C ALA A 308 -8.01 9.54 -9.13
N VAL A 309 -9.30 9.85 -9.45
CA VAL A 309 -10.45 9.16 -8.85
C VAL A 309 -10.45 7.68 -9.23
N GLY A 310 -10.19 7.36 -10.49
CA GLY A 310 -10.07 5.98 -10.95
C GLY A 310 -8.97 5.21 -10.22
N LEU A 311 -7.79 5.80 -10.07
CA LEU A 311 -6.70 5.21 -9.30
C LEU A 311 -7.11 4.96 -7.84
N THR A 312 -7.81 5.91 -7.21
CA THR A 312 -8.32 5.76 -5.84
C THR A 312 -9.25 4.57 -5.73
N LEU A 313 -10.28 4.50 -6.58
CA LEU A 313 -11.31 3.45 -6.53
C LEU A 313 -10.78 2.09 -6.96
N GLY A 314 -9.78 2.05 -7.83
CA GLY A 314 -9.14 0.83 -8.31
C GLY A 314 -8.02 0.31 -7.41
N THR A 315 -7.77 0.94 -6.23
CA THR A 315 -6.76 0.47 -5.29
C THR A 315 -7.36 -0.39 -4.17
N LYS A 316 -8.54 -0.04 -3.65
CA LYS A 316 -9.14 -0.78 -2.54
C LYS A 316 -10.67 -0.58 -2.52
N TYR A 317 -11.45 -1.62 -2.20
CA TYR A 317 -12.92 -1.52 -2.08
C TYR A 317 -13.36 -0.41 -1.13
N LEU A 318 -12.64 -0.25 -0.02
CA LEU A 318 -12.94 0.78 0.97
C LEU A 318 -13.02 2.20 0.38
N CYS A 319 -12.31 2.46 -0.72
CA CYS A 319 -12.35 3.74 -1.39
C CYS A 319 -13.75 4.11 -1.94
N LEU A 320 -14.65 3.14 -2.12
CA LEU A 320 -16.06 3.40 -2.47
C LEU A 320 -16.78 4.22 -1.39
N VAL A 321 -16.44 4.02 -0.12
CA VAL A 321 -17.03 4.77 1.01
C VAL A 321 -16.68 6.26 0.92
N TYR A 322 -15.55 6.61 0.30
CA TYR A 322 -15.10 7.99 0.11
C TYR A 322 -15.56 8.63 -1.21
N LEU A 323 -16.15 7.85 -2.12
CA LEU A 323 -16.64 8.35 -3.40
C LEU A 323 -17.67 9.50 -3.28
N PRO A 324 -18.63 9.47 -2.32
CA PRO A 324 -19.55 10.59 -2.12
C PRO A 324 -18.86 11.93 -1.89
N ILE A 325 -17.70 11.94 -1.22
CA ILE A 325 -16.89 13.16 -1.01
C ILE A 325 -16.46 13.76 -2.36
N LEU A 326 -15.95 12.91 -3.25
CA LEU A 326 -15.45 13.33 -4.55
C LEU A 326 -16.59 13.79 -5.48
N LEU A 327 -17.72 13.08 -5.46
CA LEU A 327 -18.91 13.43 -6.24
C LEU A 327 -19.54 14.74 -5.76
N SER A 328 -19.57 14.96 -4.46
CA SER A 328 -20.13 16.17 -3.86
C SER A 328 -19.38 17.45 -4.30
N MET A 329 -18.09 17.36 -4.61
CA MET A 329 -17.33 18.48 -5.18
C MET A 329 -17.90 18.93 -6.51
N VAL A 330 -18.30 17.97 -7.36
CA VAL A 330 -18.88 18.26 -8.67
C VAL A 330 -20.29 18.81 -8.50
N VAL A 331 -21.11 18.19 -7.65
CA VAL A 331 -22.50 18.58 -7.42
C VAL A 331 -22.60 19.96 -6.78
N ALA A 332 -21.80 20.25 -5.75
CA ALA A 332 -21.83 21.53 -5.04
C ALA A 332 -21.45 22.74 -5.90
N ASN A 333 -20.65 22.51 -6.96
CA ASN A 333 -20.21 23.56 -7.87
C ASN A 333 -21.01 23.59 -9.19
N GLY A 334 -22.09 22.83 -9.28
CA GLY A 334 -22.89 22.63 -10.49
C GLY A 334 -22.25 21.64 -11.47
N VAL A 335 -23.04 20.65 -11.89
CA VAL A 335 -22.56 19.62 -12.84
C VAL A 335 -22.30 20.28 -14.19
N ARG A 336 -21.06 20.24 -14.65
CA ARG A 336 -20.63 20.82 -15.93
C ARG A 336 -20.47 19.72 -16.97
N ARG A 337 -20.85 20.02 -18.23
CA ARG A 337 -20.66 19.06 -19.34
C ARG A 337 -19.23 18.57 -19.48
N ARG A 338 -18.24 19.40 -19.12
CA ARG A 338 -16.82 19.04 -19.19
C ARG A 338 -16.41 18.00 -18.15
N ALA A 339 -17.16 17.83 -17.06
CA ALA A 339 -16.93 16.76 -16.08
C ALA A 339 -17.03 15.35 -16.72
N LEU A 340 -17.74 15.20 -17.82
CA LEU A 340 -17.80 13.93 -18.57
C LEU A 340 -16.43 13.49 -19.09
N TRP A 341 -15.46 14.39 -19.24
CA TRP A 341 -14.08 14.03 -19.60
C TRP A 341 -13.34 13.29 -18.49
N ALA A 342 -13.90 13.18 -17.28
CA ALA A 342 -13.37 12.33 -16.23
C ALA A 342 -13.67 10.83 -16.46
N ILE A 343 -14.71 10.51 -17.24
CA ILE A 343 -15.20 9.13 -17.43
C ILE A 343 -14.11 8.18 -17.94
N PRO A 344 -13.29 8.49 -18.96
CA PRO A 344 -12.27 7.56 -19.44
C PRO A 344 -11.26 7.16 -18.35
N GLY A 345 -10.78 8.13 -17.55
CA GLY A 345 -9.87 7.84 -16.44
C GLY A 345 -10.52 6.97 -15.37
N LEU A 346 -11.75 7.32 -15.00
CA LEU A 346 -12.53 6.54 -14.04
C LEU A 346 -12.80 5.10 -14.54
N ALA A 347 -13.13 4.94 -15.82
CA ALA A 347 -13.40 3.64 -16.42
C ALA A 347 -12.15 2.74 -16.42
N VAL A 348 -11.02 3.28 -16.89
CA VAL A 348 -9.79 2.49 -17.04
C VAL A 348 -9.18 2.11 -15.67
N PHE A 349 -9.06 3.07 -14.76
CA PHE A 349 -8.32 2.86 -13.52
C PHE A 349 -9.21 2.45 -12.34
N GLY A 350 -10.53 2.64 -12.43
CA GLY A 350 -11.47 2.27 -11.37
C GLY A 350 -12.40 1.15 -11.80
N ALA A 351 -13.29 1.43 -12.77
CA ALA A 351 -14.37 0.52 -13.13
C ALA A 351 -13.90 -0.83 -13.70
N SER A 352 -12.70 -0.92 -14.28
CA SER A 352 -12.12 -2.16 -14.83
C SER A 352 -12.13 -3.32 -13.82
N TRP A 353 -11.77 -3.07 -12.56
CA TRP A 353 -11.75 -4.08 -11.52
C TRP A 353 -13.15 -4.57 -11.14
N TYR A 354 -14.10 -3.65 -11.07
CA TYR A 354 -15.50 -3.97 -10.79
C TYR A 354 -16.15 -4.71 -11.96
N CYS A 355 -15.80 -4.36 -13.22
CA CYS A 355 -16.21 -5.09 -14.41
C CYS A 355 -15.62 -6.51 -14.43
N ARG A 356 -14.32 -6.67 -14.06
CA ARG A 356 -13.70 -7.99 -13.90
C ARG A 356 -14.52 -8.86 -12.94
N ASN A 357 -14.85 -8.34 -11.77
CA ASN A 357 -15.61 -9.11 -10.79
C ASN A 357 -17.02 -9.43 -11.26
N TRP A 358 -17.66 -8.51 -11.96
CA TRP A 358 -18.97 -8.79 -12.55
C TRP A 358 -18.90 -9.93 -13.56
N ILE A 359 -17.91 -9.93 -14.44
CA ILE A 359 -17.70 -10.99 -15.44
C ILE A 359 -17.41 -12.32 -14.77
N VAL A 360 -16.51 -12.34 -13.78
CA VAL A 360 -16.01 -13.57 -13.15
C VAL A 360 -17.00 -14.11 -12.13
N ALA A 361 -17.50 -13.26 -11.24
CA ALA A 361 -18.29 -13.67 -10.06
C ALA A 361 -19.77 -13.24 -10.11
N GLY A 362 -20.19 -12.47 -11.12
CA GLY A 362 -21.58 -12.03 -11.28
C GLY A 362 -21.97 -10.79 -10.47
N SER A 363 -21.02 -10.22 -9.67
CA SER A 363 -21.26 -9.02 -8.88
C SER A 363 -20.02 -8.10 -8.95
N PRO A 364 -20.21 -6.78 -9.16
CA PRO A 364 -19.06 -5.85 -9.28
C PRO A 364 -18.30 -5.69 -7.97
N ILE A 365 -18.93 -5.92 -6.84
CA ILE A 365 -18.34 -5.78 -5.50
C ILE A 365 -18.23 -7.11 -4.75
N TYR A 366 -18.23 -8.22 -5.52
CA TYR A 366 -18.04 -9.54 -4.96
C TYR A 366 -16.78 -9.59 -4.05
N PRO A 367 -16.80 -10.24 -2.88
CA PRO A 367 -17.84 -11.12 -2.33
C PRO A 367 -18.91 -10.44 -1.47
N ALA A 368 -18.94 -9.11 -1.39
CA ALA A 368 -19.95 -8.40 -0.61
C ALA A 368 -21.35 -8.53 -1.25
N SER A 369 -22.37 -8.75 -0.39
CA SER A 369 -23.78 -8.67 -0.75
C SER A 369 -24.34 -7.32 -0.30
N VAL A 370 -25.02 -6.62 -1.20
CA VAL A 370 -25.64 -5.32 -0.92
C VAL A 370 -27.13 -5.40 -1.18
N SER A 371 -27.92 -5.10 -0.16
CA SER A 371 -29.38 -5.00 -0.24
C SER A 371 -29.84 -3.62 0.20
N LEU A 372 -30.83 -3.06 -0.50
CA LEU A 372 -31.44 -1.79 -0.17
C LEU A 372 -32.96 -1.97 -0.15
N GLY A 373 -33.61 -1.67 0.98
CA GLY A 373 -35.07 -1.79 1.12
C GLY A 373 -35.60 -3.20 0.86
N GLY A 374 -34.84 -4.24 1.16
CA GLY A 374 -35.21 -5.65 0.92
C GLY A 374 -34.95 -6.16 -0.51
N LEU A 375 -34.47 -5.27 -1.42
CA LEU A 375 -34.06 -5.66 -2.76
C LEU A 375 -32.55 -5.89 -2.77
N THR A 376 -32.09 -7.07 -3.19
CA THR A 376 -30.67 -7.35 -3.39
C THR A 376 -30.19 -6.68 -4.69
N ILE A 377 -29.30 -5.70 -4.53
CA ILE A 377 -28.71 -4.93 -5.64
C ILE A 377 -27.48 -5.66 -6.19
N ALA A 378 -26.69 -6.25 -5.29
CA ALA A 378 -25.52 -7.04 -5.64
C ALA A 378 -25.50 -8.31 -4.79
N GLU A 379 -25.46 -9.45 -5.45
CA GLU A 379 -25.34 -10.74 -4.79
C GLU A 379 -23.90 -11.02 -4.39
N GLY A 380 -23.69 -11.61 -3.21
CA GLY A 380 -22.38 -12.00 -2.72
C GLY A 380 -22.49 -12.97 -1.55
N ALA A 381 -21.37 -13.56 -1.19
CA ALA A 381 -21.27 -14.52 -0.09
C ALA A 381 -21.38 -13.84 1.28
N PHE A 382 -20.97 -12.58 1.41
CA PHE A 382 -20.89 -11.88 2.70
C PHE A 382 -22.00 -10.85 2.84
N THR A 383 -22.93 -11.10 3.75
CA THR A 383 -23.95 -10.13 4.13
C THR A 383 -23.34 -8.99 4.96
N ARG A 384 -24.08 -7.87 5.09
CA ARG A 384 -23.66 -6.75 5.95
C ARG A 384 -23.40 -7.19 7.39
N ASN A 385 -24.22 -8.07 7.93
CA ASN A 385 -24.05 -8.57 9.30
C ASN A 385 -22.78 -9.41 9.42
N ALA A 386 -22.47 -10.27 8.45
CA ALA A 386 -21.24 -11.02 8.42
C ALA A 386 -20.01 -10.10 8.38
N MET A 387 -20.06 -9.03 7.56
CA MET A 387 -18.98 -8.04 7.48
C MET A 387 -18.80 -7.22 8.76
N LEU A 388 -19.84 -6.92 9.50
CA LEU A 388 -19.76 -6.14 10.76
C LEU A 388 -19.44 -6.99 12.00
N ASN A 389 -19.61 -8.30 11.92
CA ASN A 389 -19.29 -9.24 13.01
C ASN A 389 -17.85 -9.78 12.87
N THR A 390 -16.90 -8.89 12.69
CA THR A 390 -15.47 -9.25 12.64
C THR A 390 -14.78 -8.80 13.93
N VAL A 391 -13.62 -9.38 14.23
CA VAL A 391 -12.74 -8.94 15.32
C VAL A 391 -12.19 -7.52 15.12
N PHE A 392 -12.31 -6.99 13.91
CA PHE A 392 -11.85 -5.66 13.53
C PHE A 392 -12.93 -4.57 13.68
N HIS A 393 -14.11 -4.91 14.18
CA HIS A 393 -15.21 -3.98 14.37
C HIS A 393 -15.68 -3.92 15.83
N THR A 394 -15.85 -2.72 16.37
CA THR A 394 -16.44 -2.50 17.70
C THR A 394 -17.52 -1.42 17.66
N ARG A 395 -18.52 -1.58 18.50
CA ARG A 395 -19.53 -0.56 18.79
C ARG A 395 -19.40 0.04 20.19
N ASP A 396 -18.39 -0.43 20.93
CA ASP A 396 -18.14 0.09 22.28
C ASP A 396 -17.46 1.47 22.20
N LEU A 397 -18.25 2.51 22.44
CA LEU A 397 -17.76 3.89 22.47
C LEU A 397 -16.75 4.13 23.62
N GLY A 398 -16.73 3.29 24.64
CA GLY A 398 -15.72 3.35 25.71
C GLY A 398 -14.31 3.12 25.22
N LEU A 399 -14.16 2.36 24.11
CA LEU A 399 -12.86 2.10 23.46
C LEU A 399 -12.42 3.24 22.54
N ALA A 400 -13.31 4.15 22.11
CA ALA A 400 -12.98 5.19 21.14
C ALA A 400 -11.78 6.06 21.52
N PRO A 401 -11.62 6.56 22.78
CA PRO A 401 -10.45 7.34 23.17
C PRO A 401 -9.14 6.54 23.06
N ALA A 402 -9.17 5.26 23.45
CA ALA A 402 -8.02 4.37 23.36
C ALA A 402 -7.64 4.10 21.90
N ILE A 403 -8.61 3.80 21.04
CA ILE A 403 -8.41 3.62 19.60
C ILE A 403 -7.83 4.89 18.99
N LEU A 404 -8.40 6.06 19.28
CA LEU A 404 -7.90 7.33 18.75
C LEU A 404 -6.46 7.61 19.19
N ALA A 405 -6.16 7.44 20.47
CA ALA A 405 -4.82 7.70 21.00
C ALA A 405 -3.79 6.69 20.49
N HIS A 406 -4.15 5.42 20.45
CA HIS A 406 -3.27 4.34 20.06
C HIS A 406 -3.10 4.27 18.54
N SER A 407 -4.17 4.21 17.78
CA SER A 407 -4.13 4.02 16.33
C SER A 407 -3.64 5.25 15.56
N PHE A 408 -4.00 6.45 16.00
CA PHE A 408 -3.61 7.70 15.32
C PHE A 408 -2.46 8.44 15.99
N GLY A 409 -2.12 8.06 17.22
CA GLY A 409 -1.12 8.73 18.04
C GLY A 409 -1.65 9.98 18.71
N VAL A 410 -1.07 10.28 19.87
CA VAL A 410 -1.48 11.40 20.75
C VAL A 410 -1.47 12.76 20.03
N THR A 411 -0.45 12.99 19.20
CA THR A 411 -0.32 14.28 18.51
C THR A 411 -1.44 14.48 17.47
N LEU A 412 -1.77 13.46 16.70
CA LEU A 412 -2.86 13.58 15.72
C LEU A 412 -4.21 13.74 16.42
N ALA A 413 -4.48 12.89 17.41
CA ALA A 413 -5.76 12.86 18.11
C ALA A 413 -6.01 14.12 18.95
N PHE A 414 -5.01 14.58 19.73
CA PHE A 414 -5.20 15.61 20.73
C PHE A 414 -4.57 16.98 20.41
N VAL A 415 -3.81 17.10 19.34
CA VAL A 415 -3.24 18.37 18.86
C VAL A 415 -3.76 18.74 17.48
N ALA A 416 -3.52 17.87 16.50
CA ALA A 416 -3.83 18.21 15.11
C ALA A 416 -5.34 18.30 14.84
N TRP A 417 -6.15 17.38 15.33
CA TRP A 417 -7.59 17.41 15.15
C TRP A 417 -8.30 18.55 15.88
N PRO A 418 -8.00 18.88 17.16
CA PRO A 418 -8.52 20.11 17.77
C PRO A 418 -8.16 21.37 16.98
N LEU A 419 -6.93 21.47 16.47
CA LEU A 419 -6.52 22.57 15.60
C LEU A 419 -7.32 22.56 14.27
N ALA A 420 -7.57 21.40 13.72
CA ALA A 420 -8.38 21.25 12.50
C ALA A 420 -9.83 21.72 12.74
N CYS A 421 -10.42 21.39 13.88
CA CYS A 421 -11.75 21.88 14.26
C CYS A 421 -11.79 23.41 14.39
N LEU A 422 -10.79 24.03 15.01
CA LEU A 422 -10.65 25.49 15.05
C LEU A 422 -10.50 26.10 13.65
N GLY A 423 -9.71 25.46 12.79
CA GLY A 423 -9.55 25.88 11.40
C GLY A 423 -10.85 25.76 10.61
N LEU A 424 -11.61 24.70 10.83
CA LEU A 424 -12.93 24.52 10.21
C LEU A 424 -13.90 25.61 10.61
N LEU A 425 -13.97 25.96 11.90
CA LEU A 425 -14.77 27.09 12.39
C LEU A 425 -14.34 28.41 11.75
N ALA A 426 -13.03 28.62 11.56
CA ALA A 426 -12.51 29.81 10.88
C ALA A 426 -12.90 29.83 9.39
N MET A 427 -12.98 28.70 8.71
CA MET A 427 -13.46 28.58 7.32
C MET A 427 -14.94 28.93 7.22
N VAL A 428 -15.79 28.37 8.08
CA VAL A 428 -17.23 28.63 8.12
C VAL A 428 -17.50 30.11 8.35
N ARG A 429 -16.83 30.74 9.33
CA ARG A 429 -16.99 32.17 9.63
C ARG A 429 -16.57 33.10 8.50
N ARG A 430 -15.68 32.65 7.61
CA ARG A 430 -15.21 33.42 6.44
C ARG A 430 -16.07 33.21 5.21
N GLY A 431 -17.14 32.45 5.31
CA GLY A 431 -18.03 32.18 4.18
C GLY A 431 -17.39 31.35 3.04
N TRP A 432 -16.39 30.54 3.36
CA TRP A 432 -15.71 29.67 2.39
C TRP A 432 -16.53 28.42 2.04
N TRP A 433 -17.81 28.51 2.15
CA TRP A 433 -18.73 27.56 1.58
C TRP A 433 -18.75 27.76 0.06
N PRO A 434 -18.56 26.76 -0.79
CA PRO A 434 -18.71 25.33 -0.57
C PRO A 434 -17.43 24.57 -0.13
N TYR A 435 -16.28 25.19 -0.06
CA TYR A 435 -15.03 24.45 0.23
C TYR A 435 -14.88 24.02 1.70
N GLY A 436 -15.53 24.71 2.61
CA GLY A 436 -15.50 24.41 4.04
C GLY A 436 -16.11 23.05 4.36
N TRP A 437 -17.16 22.66 3.65
CA TRP A 437 -17.80 21.37 3.89
C TRP A 437 -16.95 20.19 3.45
N LEU A 438 -16.09 20.32 2.42
CA LEU A 438 -15.14 19.27 2.04
C LEU A 438 -14.20 18.91 3.21
N ALA A 439 -13.78 19.93 3.98
CA ALA A 439 -12.97 19.70 5.16
C ALA A 439 -13.79 19.14 6.34
N ALA A 440 -15.10 19.36 6.39
CA ALA A 440 -15.98 18.82 7.42
C ALA A 440 -16.40 17.35 7.15
N VAL A 441 -16.52 16.97 5.89
CA VAL A 441 -16.99 15.61 5.51
C VAL A 441 -16.15 14.49 6.14
N PRO A 442 -14.82 14.54 6.24
CA PRO A 442 -14.05 13.50 6.93
C PRO A 442 -14.46 13.26 8.38
N PHE A 443 -14.90 14.30 9.10
CA PHE A 443 -15.39 14.15 10.48
C PHE A 443 -16.76 13.45 10.51
N VAL A 444 -17.63 13.75 9.54
CA VAL A 444 -18.91 13.04 9.39
C VAL A 444 -18.66 11.58 8.99
N MET A 445 -17.72 11.36 8.05
CA MET A 445 -17.36 10.01 7.64
C MET A 445 -16.75 9.20 8.78
N ALA A 446 -16.05 9.83 9.73
CA ALA A 446 -15.54 9.14 10.91
C ALA A 446 -16.68 8.51 11.76
N VAL A 447 -17.81 9.21 11.89
CA VAL A 447 -18.99 8.70 12.59
C VAL A 447 -19.62 7.54 11.81
N LEU A 448 -19.79 7.69 10.50
CA LEU A 448 -20.31 6.63 9.65
C LEU A 448 -19.40 5.42 9.62
N PHE A 449 -18.09 5.64 9.61
CA PHE A 449 -17.06 4.60 9.67
C PHE A 449 -17.18 3.80 10.97
N TRP A 450 -17.41 4.50 12.10
CA TRP A 450 -17.64 3.85 13.38
C TRP A 450 -18.89 2.96 13.39
N LEU A 451 -19.95 3.40 12.74
CA LEU A 451 -21.25 2.73 12.77
C LEU A 451 -21.38 1.59 11.75
N ASP A 452 -20.73 1.70 10.60
CA ASP A 452 -21.13 0.94 9.41
C ASP A 452 -19.97 0.34 8.60
N VAL A 453 -18.73 0.64 8.94
CA VAL A 453 -17.58 0.07 8.23
C VAL A 453 -17.03 -1.13 9.00
N PRO A 454 -16.78 -2.27 8.33
CA PRO A 454 -16.41 -3.54 8.98
C PRO A 454 -15.12 -3.50 9.79
N VAL A 455 -14.26 -2.50 9.55
CA VAL A 455 -12.90 -2.43 10.11
C VAL A 455 -12.68 -1.06 10.73
N ASN A 456 -13.35 -0.77 11.85
CA ASN A 456 -13.30 0.55 12.45
C ASN A 456 -12.23 0.71 13.55
N ILE A 457 -11.60 -0.36 13.97
CA ILE A 457 -10.54 -0.33 15.00
C ILE A 457 -9.12 -0.23 14.42
N ASP A 458 -8.95 -0.51 13.13
CA ASP A 458 -7.68 -0.38 12.44
C ASP A 458 -7.60 0.97 11.71
N SER A 459 -6.69 1.84 12.16
CA SER A 459 -6.56 3.21 11.65
C SER A 459 -6.12 3.30 10.19
N ARG A 460 -5.49 2.26 9.63
CA ARG A 460 -5.04 2.25 8.23
C ARG A 460 -6.21 2.40 7.26
N PHE A 461 -7.36 1.83 7.58
CA PHE A 461 -8.56 1.94 6.75
C PHE A 461 -9.18 3.35 6.75
N PHE A 462 -8.81 4.18 7.72
CA PHE A 462 -9.27 5.56 7.82
C PHE A 462 -8.30 6.58 7.18
N LEU A 463 -7.14 6.15 6.69
CA LEU A 463 -6.11 7.02 6.11
C LEU A 463 -6.62 7.98 5.01
N PRO A 464 -7.52 7.58 4.09
CA PRO A 464 -8.04 8.52 3.11
C PRO A 464 -8.73 9.74 3.72
N ALA A 465 -9.40 9.59 4.89
CA ALA A 465 -10.04 10.70 5.58
C ALA A 465 -9.06 11.59 6.36
N VAL A 466 -7.91 11.06 6.80
CA VAL A 466 -6.92 11.81 7.59
C VAL A 466 -6.36 12.99 6.80
N ALA A 467 -6.03 12.80 5.52
CA ALA A 467 -5.45 13.86 4.70
C ALA A 467 -6.34 15.12 4.62
N PRO A 468 -7.60 15.06 4.19
CA PRO A 468 -8.47 16.23 4.14
C PRO A 468 -8.86 16.76 5.52
N ALA A 469 -8.95 15.89 6.55
CA ALA A 469 -9.27 16.29 7.91
C ALA A 469 -8.19 17.21 8.53
N LEU A 470 -6.94 17.08 8.11
CA LEU A 470 -5.83 17.90 8.60
C LEU A 470 -5.72 19.27 7.92
N VAL A 471 -6.26 19.42 6.70
CA VAL A 471 -6.13 20.67 5.93
C VAL A 471 -6.53 21.92 6.72
N PRO A 472 -7.64 21.94 7.51
CA PRO A 472 -8.06 23.12 8.27
C PRO A 472 -7.04 23.59 9.31
N VAL A 473 -6.11 22.73 9.77
CA VAL A 473 -5.03 23.13 10.71
C VAL A 473 -4.31 24.39 10.25
N ALA A 474 -4.05 24.50 8.93
CA ALA A 474 -3.38 25.64 8.32
C ALA A 474 -4.15 26.97 8.48
N LEU A 475 -5.40 26.91 8.89
CA LEU A 475 -6.36 28.03 8.96
C LEU A 475 -6.86 28.29 10.40
N ALA A 476 -6.41 27.49 11.37
CA ALA A 476 -6.88 27.50 12.77
C ALA A 476 -6.78 28.89 13.42
N PHE A 477 -5.73 29.62 13.10
CA PHE A 477 -5.50 30.98 13.61
C PHE A 477 -5.47 31.98 12.46
N GLY A 478 -5.92 33.22 12.74
CA GLY A 478 -5.87 34.29 11.77
C GLY A 478 -4.43 34.68 11.39
N ARG A 479 -4.28 35.52 10.35
CA ARG A 479 -2.97 36.03 9.89
C ARG A 479 -2.34 37.10 10.82
N SER A 480 -2.87 37.31 12.02
CA SER A 480 -2.29 38.20 13.01
C SER A 480 -0.92 37.69 13.48
N ARG A 481 -0.07 38.60 13.99
CA ARG A 481 1.24 38.23 14.54
C ARG A 481 1.11 37.22 15.69
N VAL A 482 0.12 37.39 16.55
CA VAL A 482 -0.14 36.50 17.69
C VAL A 482 -0.64 35.13 17.16
N GLY A 483 -1.63 35.11 16.26
CA GLY A 483 -2.13 33.86 15.67
C GLY A 483 -1.05 33.04 14.93
N ASN A 484 -0.14 33.76 14.23
CA ASN A 484 1.03 33.12 13.60
C ASN A 484 1.97 32.50 14.65
N ALA A 485 2.28 33.23 15.71
CA ALA A 485 3.17 32.73 16.76
C ALA A 485 2.57 31.54 17.49
N VAL A 486 1.27 31.57 17.80
CA VAL A 486 0.55 30.47 18.46
C VAL A 486 0.53 29.22 17.55
N LEU A 487 0.21 29.37 16.26
CA LEU A 487 0.21 28.22 15.34
C LEU A 487 1.61 27.62 15.17
N HIS A 488 2.65 28.46 15.11
CA HIS A 488 4.03 27.98 15.06
C HIS A 488 4.43 27.27 16.35
N ALA A 489 4.10 27.82 17.53
CA ALA A 489 4.42 27.20 18.81
C ALA A 489 3.75 25.82 18.94
N ILE A 490 2.43 25.73 18.69
CA ILE A 490 1.68 24.47 18.78
C ILE A 490 2.11 23.49 17.68
N GLY A 491 2.28 23.97 16.47
CA GLY A 491 2.68 23.12 15.34
C GLY A 491 4.07 22.52 15.51
N LEU A 492 5.05 23.33 15.91
CA LEU A 492 6.41 22.84 16.20
C LEU A 492 6.44 21.97 17.46
N GLY A 493 5.70 22.33 18.51
CA GLY A 493 5.57 21.52 19.72
C GLY A 493 4.95 20.14 19.40
N GLY A 494 3.92 20.09 18.56
CA GLY A 494 3.31 18.84 18.11
C GLY A 494 4.27 17.97 17.30
N LEU A 495 5.05 18.56 16.39
CA LEU A 495 6.06 17.83 15.62
C LEU A 495 7.21 17.33 16.51
N ALA A 496 7.66 18.16 17.48
CA ALA A 496 8.66 17.74 18.45
C ALA A 496 8.14 16.58 19.32
N TRP A 497 6.87 16.64 19.72
CA TRP A 497 6.24 15.55 20.46
C TRP A 497 6.17 14.24 19.65
N ILE A 498 5.85 14.31 18.36
CA ILE A 498 5.94 13.14 17.48
C ILE A 498 7.35 12.56 17.51
N ALA A 499 8.38 13.40 17.36
CA ALA A 499 9.76 12.97 17.31
C ALA A 499 10.25 12.32 18.62
N VAL A 500 9.80 12.84 19.77
CA VAL A 500 10.23 12.37 21.09
C VAL A 500 9.28 11.34 21.70
N GLY A 501 7.98 11.51 21.50
CA GLY A 501 6.93 10.73 22.18
C GLY A 501 6.56 9.43 21.49
N THR A 502 6.92 9.26 20.23
CA THR A 502 6.61 8.05 19.45
C THR A 502 7.15 6.75 20.09
N PRO A 503 8.36 6.74 20.71
CA PRO A 503 8.89 5.54 21.36
C PRO A 503 8.17 5.15 22.66
N HIS A 504 7.46 6.06 23.29
CA HIS A 504 6.89 5.87 24.64
C HIS A 504 5.37 5.97 24.70
N ALA A 505 4.69 5.98 23.56
CA ALA A 505 3.24 6.15 23.55
C ALA A 505 2.54 4.91 24.11
N LEU A 506 2.07 5.09 25.34
CA LEU A 506 0.96 4.38 25.99
C LEU A 506 0.94 2.86 25.83
N THR A 507 1.38 2.16 26.85
CA THR A 507 0.99 0.78 27.17
C THR A 507 -0.54 0.72 27.48
N LEU A 508 -1.36 1.00 26.48
CA LEU A 508 -2.76 0.64 26.54
C LEU A 508 -2.86 -0.83 26.13
N THR A 509 -3.62 -1.61 26.89
CA THR A 509 -4.03 -2.96 26.50
C THR A 509 -4.93 -2.87 25.27
N VAL A 510 -4.33 -2.71 24.13
CA VAL A 510 -5.03 -2.68 22.84
C VAL A 510 -4.92 -4.07 22.22
N PRO A 511 -5.95 -4.53 21.51
CA PRO A 511 -5.88 -5.79 20.78
C PRO A 511 -4.61 -5.88 19.92
N TRP A 512 -4.03 -7.05 19.82
CA TRP A 512 -2.74 -7.33 19.20
C TRP A 512 -2.59 -6.77 17.75
N TYR A 513 -3.65 -6.77 16.97
CA TYR A 513 -3.64 -6.26 15.59
C TYR A 513 -3.47 -4.73 15.51
N MET A 514 -3.57 -4.03 16.62
CA MET A 514 -3.22 -2.61 16.73
C MET A 514 -1.77 -2.41 17.24
N SER A 515 -1.05 -3.47 17.53
CA SER A 515 0.28 -3.44 18.13
C SER A 515 1.43 -3.47 17.13
N ASP A 516 1.15 -3.56 15.80
CA ASP A 516 2.16 -3.60 14.74
C ASP A 516 3.19 -2.46 14.80
N TRP A 517 2.81 -1.38 15.42
CA TRP A 517 3.71 -0.26 15.71
C TRP A 517 4.91 -0.63 16.59
N PHE A 518 4.79 -1.59 17.49
CA PHE A 518 5.89 -1.99 18.36
C PHE A 518 7.02 -2.69 17.59
N GLN A 519 6.74 -3.21 16.41
CA GLN A 519 7.76 -3.76 15.52
C GLN A 519 8.71 -2.69 14.99
N LEU A 520 8.21 -1.50 14.69
CA LEU A 520 9.04 -0.34 14.33
C LEU A 520 9.90 0.13 15.50
N ASN A 521 9.37 0.10 16.72
CA ASN A 521 10.11 0.51 17.92
C ASN A 521 11.24 -0.45 18.30
N GLY A 522 11.12 -1.74 17.94
CA GLY A 522 12.21 -2.71 18.11
C GLY A 522 13.33 -2.57 17.09
N LEU A 523 13.01 -2.03 15.90
CA LEU A 523 13.91 -1.91 14.75
C LEU A 523 14.62 -0.55 14.69
N ILE A 524 13.96 0.51 15.16
CA ILE A 524 14.52 1.85 15.24
C ILE A 524 14.71 2.15 16.72
N SER A 525 15.90 1.86 17.26
CA SER A 525 16.17 2.19 18.65
C SER A 525 16.00 3.70 18.89
N PRO A 526 15.59 4.13 20.10
CA PRO A 526 15.55 5.56 20.45
C PRO A 526 16.87 6.29 20.18
N ALA A 527 17.99 5.56 20.26
CA ALA A 527 19.32 6.08 19.95
C ALA A 527 19.50 6.34 18.45
N SER A 528 19.04 5.42 17.56
CA SER A 528 19.12 5.61 16.11
C SER A 528 18.16 6.72 15.63
N LEU A 529 16.95 6.81 16.19
CA LEU A 529 16.04 7.94 15.90
C LEU A 529 16.63 9.26 16.41
N GLY A 530 17.23 9.29 17.60
CA GLY A 530 17.92 10.45 18.14
C GLY A 530 19.10 10.86 17.26
N ALA A 531 19.91 9.91 16.80
CA ALA A 531 21.03 10.15 15.88
C ALA A 531 20.53 10.67 14.52
N VAL A 532 19.48 10.08 13.95
CA VAL A 532 18.85 10.55 12.71
C VAL A 532 18.25 11.94 12.88
N ALA A 533 17.54 12.21 13.97
CA ALA A 533 17.00 13.54 14.27
C ALA A 533 18.11 14.58 14.47
N LEU A 534 19.21 14.23 15.14
CA LEU A 534 20.39 15.09 15.32
C LEU A 534 21.06 15.37 13.97
N VAL A 535 21.32 14.34 13.18
CA VAL A 535 21.91 14.46 11.84
C VAL A 535 21.00 15.28 10.93
N ALA A 536 19.70 15.01 10.92
CA ALA A 536 18.74 15.80 10.15
C ALA A 536 18.68 17.26 10.58
N SER A 537 18.79 17.54 11.90
CA SER A 537 18.84 18.88 12.44
C SER A 537 20.12 19.61 12.03
N LEU A 538 21.29 18.96 12.13
CA LEU A 538 22.58 19.50 11.73
C LEU A 538 22.63 19.75 10.20
N LEU A 539 22.08 18.83 9.41
CA LEU A 539 21.96 18.96 7.97
C LEU A 539 20.99 20.07 7.58
N GLY A 540 19.86 20.19 8.29
CA GLY A 540 18.91 21.29 8.12
C GLY A 540 19.54 22.65 8.42
N ILE A 541 20.35 22.76 9.48
CA ILE A 541 21.13 23.97 9.82
C ILE A 541 22.17 24.25 8.73
N GLY A 542 22.92 23.24 8.30
CA GLY A 542 23.92 23.37 7.21
C GLY A 542 23.27 23.80 5.89
N TRP A 543 22.10 23.27 5.59
CA TRP A 543 21.30 23.61 4.41
C TRP A 543 20.75 25.04 4.48
N LEU A 544 20.27 25.47 5.65
CA LEU A 544 19.88 26.86 5.89
C LEU A 544 21.05 27.83 5.71
N ALA A 545 22.25 27.45 6.12
CA ALA A 545 23.47 28.26 5.95
C ALA A 545 23.93 28.32 4.49
N ALA A 546 23.75 27.24 3.73
CA ALA A 546 24.29 27.06 2.38
C ALA A 546 23.27 27.24 1.24
N ALA A 547 22.02 27.69 1.52
CA ALA A 547 20.88 27.73 0.58
C ALA A 547 21.09 28.56 -0.72
N ARG A 548 22.30 29.10 -0.94
CA ARG A 548 22.70 29.79 -2.17
C ARG A 548 23.39 28.88 -3.20
N SER A 549 23.71 27.64 -2.86
CA SER A 549 24.42 26.71 -3.76
C SER A 549 23.50 25.62 -4.32
N ARG A 550 23.52 25.44 -5.64
CA ARG A 550 22.79 24.41 -6.37
C ARG A 550 23.23 22.97 -6.03
N TRP A 551 24.41 22.81 -5.44
CA TRP A 551 24.98 21.52 -5.07
C TRP A 551 24.63 21.06 -3.67
N VAL A 552 24.00 21.91 -2.86
CA VAL A 552 23.69 21.61 -1.45
C VAL A 552 22.64 20.49 -1.35
N VAL A 553 21.59 20.52 -2.18
CA VAL A 553 20.54 19.50 -2.14
C VAL A 553 21.08 18.11 -2.50
N PRO A 554 21.79 17.91 -3.65
CA PRO A 554 22.36 16.61 -3.99
C PRO A 554 23.35 16.09 -2.94
N THR A 555 24.24 16.98 -2.44
CA THR A 555 25.24 16.60 -1.44
C THR A 555 24.61 16.20 -0.12
N MET A 556 23.61 16.95 0.34
CA MET A 556 22.87 16.63 1.58
C MET A 556 22.04 15.34 1.43
N THR A 557 21.41 15.14 0.27
CA THR A 557 20.69 13.90 -0.01
C THR A 557 21.64 12.70 0.02
N LEU A 558 22.82 12.82 -0.59
CA LEU A 558 23.83 11.76 -0.56
C LEU A 558 24.33 11.49 0.87
N LEU A 559 24.60 12.53 1.65
CA LEU A 559 25.08 12.41 3.03
C LEU A 559 24.03 11.75 3.93
N VAL A 560 22.76 12.15 3.80
CA VAL A 560 21.63 11.56 4.54
C VAL A 560 21.41 10.10 4.12
N ALA A 561 21.43 9.81 2.84
CA ALA A 561 21.32 8.44 2.32
C ALA A 561 22.46 7.56 2.82
N SER A 562 23.71 8.05 2.75
CA SER A 562 24.88 7.32 3.25
C SER A 562 24.83 7.08 4.76
N THR A 563 24.40 8.08 5.54
CA THR A 563 24.27 7.94 6.99
C THR A 563 23.15 6.97 7.35
N GLY A 564 21.99 7.05 6.69
CA GLY A 564 20.88 6.11 6.88
C GLY A 564 21.28 4.67 6.53
N THR A 565 22.03 4.50 5.44
CA THR A 565 22.57 3.20 5.02
C THR A 565 23.54 2.64 6.06
N VAL A 566 24.48 3.46 6.56
CA VAL A 566 25.45 3.03 7.60
C VAL A 566 24.74 2.65 8.89
N LEU A 567 23.72 3.40 9.31
CA LEU A 567 22.91 3.09 10.51
C LEU A 567 22.11 1.80 10.30
N ALA A 568 21.54 1.57 9.14
CA ALA A 568 20.81 0.35 8.80
C ALA A 568 21.73 -0.88 8.72
N LEU A 569 22.97 -0.72 8.25
CA LEU A 569 23.97 -1.79 8.19
C LEU A 569 24.63 -2.09 9.53
N GLY A 570 24.65 -1.13 10.46
CA GLY A 570 25.23 -1.28 11.80
C GLY A 570 24.38 -2.14 12.76
N GLU A 571 23.12 -2.36 12.44
CA GLU A 571 22.26 -3.32 13.13
C GLU A 571 22.33 -4.62 12.33
N ASP A 572 23.02 -5.63 12.86
CA ASP A 572 23.11 -6.97 12.24
C ASP A 572 21.72 -7.63 12.28
N THR A 573 21.02 -7.49 11.17
CA THR A 573 19.58 -7.73 11.05
C THR A 573 19.24 -8.99 10.28
N ARG A 574 20.25 -9.76 9.90
CA ARG A 574 20.00 -11.11 9.41
C ARG A 574 19.43 -11.94 10.55
N CYS A 575 18.32 -12.60 10.30
CA CYS A 575 17.80 -13.65 11.14
C CYS A 575 18.79 -14.82 11.16
N ALA A 576 19.95 -14.63 11.78
CA ALA A 576 20.73 -15.74 12.33
C ALA A 576 19.94 -16.35 13.51
N PRO A 577 20.10 -17.63 13.84
CA PRO A 577 19.19 -18.36 14.74
C PRO A 577 18.90 -17.73 16.11
N ALA A 578 19.56 -16.64 16.47
CA ALA A 578 19.37 -15.99 17.77
C ALA A 578 18.75 -14.58 17.76
N PRO A 579 18.76 -13.74 16.69
CA PRO A 579 18.20 -12.39 16.74
C PRO A 579 16.71 -12.27 16.39
N CYS A 580 16.09 -13.30 15.78
CA CYS A 580 14.66 -13.26 15.49
C CYS A 580 13.78 -13.25 16.73
N ASP A 581 14.27 -13.72 17.86
CA ASP A 581 13.59 -13.61 19.16
C ASP A 581 13.52 -12.15 19.68
N ARG A 582 14.30 -11.24 19.10
CA ARG A 582 14.25 -9.79 19.44
C ARG A 582 13.25 -9.01 18.59
N LEU A 583 12.90 -9.49 17.41
CA LEU A 583 11.71 -9.07 16.70
C LEU A 583 10.54 -9.71 17.46
N HIS A 584 9.93 -8.97 18.38
CA HIS A 584 8.66 -9.35 18.94
C HIS A 584 7.66 -9.36 17.78
N VAL A 585 7.55 -10.52 17.10
CA VAL A 585 6.50 -10.76 16.12
C VAL A 585 5.21 -10.75 16.92
N THR A 586 4.51 -9.63 16.89
CA THR A 586 3.26 -9.46 17.62
C THR A 586 2.06 -9.94 16.82
N ASP A 587 2.25 -10.28 15.54
CA ASP A 587 1.24 -10.86 14.69
C ASP A 587 1.05 -12.35 15.05
N PRO A 588 -0.11 -12.75 15.60
CA PRO A 588 -0.37 -14.11 16.00
C PRO A 588 -0.43 -15.11 14.83
N PHE A 589 -0.53 -14.60 13.59
CA PHE A 589 -0.49 -15.42 12.38
C PHE A 589 0.94 -15.74 11.94
N ILE A 590 1.92 -14.88 12.30
CA ILE A 590 3.32 -15.05 11.90
C ILE A 590 4.12 -15.57 13.10
N ARG A 591 4.09 -16.87 13.30
CA ARG A 591 4.76 -17.54 14.42
C ARG A 591 6.25 -17.75 14.13
N PRO A 592 7.10 -17.80 15.19
CA PRO A 592 8.54 -18.00 15.03
C PRO A 592 8.93 -19.27 14.26
N GLY A 593 8.14 -20.35 14.38
CA GLY A 593 8.39 -21.57 13.63
C GLY A 593 8.19 -21.42 12.12
N LEU A 594 7.24 -20.57 11.70
CA LEU A 594 7.06 -20.25 10.27
C LEU A 594 8.27 -19.50 9.71
N LEU A 595 8.81 -18.52 10.46
CA LEU A 595 10.00 -17.79 10.03
C LEU A 595 11.19 -18.73 9.81
N ARG A 596 11.42 -19.66 10.75
CA ARG A 596 12.48 -20.67 10.61
C ARG A 596 12.25 -21.62 9.45
N ALA A 597 11.00 -21.98 9.17
CA ALA A 597 10.67 -22.84 8.05
C ALA A 597 10.91 -22.13 6.71
N TRP A 598 10.56 -20.85 6.62
CA TRP A 598 10.84 -20.04 5.41
C TRP A 598 12.34 -19.84 5.19
N ASP A 599 13.12 -19.58 6.26
CA ASP A 599 14.59 -19.49 6.15
C ASP A 599 15.19 -20.80 5.64
N TRP A 600 14.71 -21.95 6.17
CA TRP A 600 15.15 -23.25 5.69
C TRP A 600 14.79 -23.48 4.21
N MET A 601 13.57 -23.08 3.79
CA MET A 601 13.15 -23.19 2.40
C MET A 601 13.98 -22.32 1.45
N ASP A 602 14.34 -21.11 1.89
CA ASP A 602 15.18 -20.21 1.09
C ASP A 602 16.57 -20.80 0.78
N ASP A 603 17.05 -21.70 1.62
CA ASP A 603 18.34 -22.37 1.44
C ASP A 603 18.25 -23.70 0.68
N HIS A 604 17.08 -24.36 0.67
CA HIS A 604 16.98 -25.77 0.23
C HIS A 604 15.95 -26.01 -0.89
N VAL A 605 15.00 -25.11 -1.14
CA VAL A 605 13.90 -25.36 -2.08
C VAL A 605 13.88 -24.31 -3.18
N HIS A 606 14.25 -24.71 -4.41
CA HIS A 606 14.36 -23.81 -5.55
C HIS A 606 13.80 -24.44 -6.82
N ASP A 607 13.28 -23.62 -7.70
CA ASP A 607 12.83 -23.96 -9.07
C ASP A 607 11.76 -25.07 -9.11
N VAL A 608 10.90 -25.11 -8.10
CA VAL A 608 9.83 -26.12 -7.95
C VAL A 608 8.45 -25.50 -7.81
N THR A 609 7.42 -26.33 -8.02
CA THR A 609 6.05 -25.97 -7.62
C THR A 609 5.82 -26.43 -6.18
N VAL A 610 5.50 -25.50 -5.31
CA VAL A 610 5.18 -25.71 -3.88
C VAL A 610 3.68 -25.57 -3.67
N ALA A 611 3.01 -26.59 -3.15
CA ALA A 611 1.66 -26.40 -2.64
C ALA A 611 1.70 -25.94 -1.18
N TYR A 612 0.76 -25.07 -0.78
CA TYR A 612 0.64 -24.63 0.61
C TYR A 612 -0.74 -24.92 1.19
N THR A 613 -0.80 -25.11 2.50
CA THR A 613 -2.05 -25.26 3.26
C THR A 613 -1.86 -24.83 4.71
N GLY A 614 -2.97 -24.58 5.43
CA GLY A 614 -3.02 -24.25 6.85
C GLY A 614 -3.01 -22.77 7.19
N ILE A 615 -2.39 -21.93 6.37
CA ILE A 615 -2.39 -20.47 6.53
C ILE A 615 -2.22 -19.78 5.18
N ASN A 616 -2.85 -18.61 5.00
CA ASN A 616 -2.71 -17.83 3.77
C ASN A 616 -1.52 -16.88 3.83
N LEU A 617 -0.31 -17.44 3.92
CA LEU A 617 0.96 -16.71 3.83
C LEU A 617 1.87 -17.33 2.76
N PRO A 618 1.43 -17.39 1.49
CA PRO A 618 2.13 -18.11 0.45
C PRO A 618 3.37 -17.39 -0.09
N TYR A 619 3.48 -16.07 0.04
CA TYR A 619 4.56 -15.29 -0.59
C TYR A 619 5.97 -15.76 -0.22
N PRO A 620 6.32 -16.00 1.06
CA PRO A 620 7.66 -16.43 1.43
C PRO A 620 8.11 -17.74 0.79
N LEU A 621 7.16 -18.61 0.44
CA LEU A 621 7.45 -19.90 -0.20
C LEU A 621 7.93 -19.73 -1.65
N SER A 622 7.75 -18.54 -2.24
CA SER A 622 8.27 -18.21 -3.58
C SER A 622 9.78 -18.07 -3.61
N GLY A 623 10.42 -17.97 -2.44
CA GLY A 623 11.85 -17.70 -2.30
C GLY A 623 12.22 -16.24 -2.65
N PRO A 624 13.41 -15.78 -2.25
CA PRO A 624 13.84 -14.38 -2.37
C PRO A 624 13.91 -13.88 -3.83
N HIS A 625 14.06 -14.78 -4.81
CA HIS A 625 14.14 -14.48 -6.23
C HIS A 625 12.96 -15.03 -7.04
N LEU A 626 11.84 -15.36 -6.38
CA LEU A 626 10.62 -15.88 -6.99
C LEU A 626 10.87 -17.14 -7.85
N THR A 627 11.79 -18.01 -7.43
CA THR A 627 12.15 -19.22 -8.16
C THR A 627 11.09 -20.30 -8.04
N ASN A 628 10.38 -20.35 -6.90
CA ASN A 628 9.34 -21.34 -6.67
C ASN A 628 7.98 -20.81 -7.13
N ARG A 629 7.21 -21.69 -7.76
CA ARG A 629 5.81 -21.42 -8.10
C ARG A 629 4.92 -21.92 -6.97
N VAL A 630 4.29 -21.01 -6.22
CA VAL A 630 3.46 -21.36 -5.08
C VAL A 630 1.99 -21.47 -5.49
N VAL A 631 1.32 -22.56 -5.11
CA VAL A 631 -0.08 -22.83 -5.48
C VAL A 631 -0.86 -23.38 -4.28
N TYR A 632 -2.17 -23.19 -4.29
CA TYR A 632 -3.07 -23.96 -3.44
C TYR A 632 -3.62 -25.15 -4.26
N ALA A 633 -3.61 -26.34 -3.68
CA ALA A 633 -4.20 -27.53 -4.27
C ALA A 633 -5.53 -27.84 -3.57
N ASN A 634 -6.65 -27.73 -4.29
CA ASN A 634 -7.96 -28.06 -3.75
C ASN A 634 -8.00 -29.50 -3.23
N ILE A 635 -8.72 -29.72 -2.14
CA ILE A 635 -8.81 -31.03 -1.47
C ILE A 635 -9.97 -31.89 -1.96
N ASP A 636 -10.72 -31.40 -2.94
CA ASP A 636 -11.91 -32.04 -3.52
C ASP A 636 -11.77 -32.37 -5.00
N GLY A 637 -12.87 -32.72 -5.65
CA GLY A 637 -12.93 -33.04 -7.08
C GLY A 637 -12.92 -31.83 -8.03
N HIS A 638 -12.70 -30.61 -7.53
CA HIS A 638 -12.81 -29.36 -8.28
C HIS A 638 -11.47 -28.59 -8.34
N PRO A 639 -10.43 -29.12 -9.01
CA PRO A 639 -9.06 -28.56 -8.90
C PRO A 639 -8.91 -27.14 -9.43
N GLY A 640 -9.82 -26.69 -10.28
CA GLY A 640 -9.80 -25.34 -10.86
C GLY A 640 -10.75 -24.34 -10.20
N TRP A 641 -11.55 -24.78 -9.25
CA TRP A 641 -12.53 -23.90 -8.63
C TRP A 641 -11.88 -22.92 -7.67
N ARG A 642 -12.41 -21.70 -7.68
CA ARG A 642 -12.12 -20.61 -6.74
C ARG A 642 -13.37 -20.34 -5.92
N PHE A 643 -13.27 -19.52 -4.89
CA PHE A 643 -14.35 -19.21 -3.97
C PHE A 643 -15.69 -18.85 -4.66
N HIS A 644 -15.68 -18.00 -5.70
CA HIS A 644 -16.91 -17.63 -6.41
C HIS A 644 -17.57 -18.80 -7.16
N GLU A 645 -16.82 -19.82 -7.54
CA GLU A 645 -17.34 -21.02 -8.22
C GLU A 645 -18.03 -21.93 -7.21
N TYR A 646 -17.41 -22.16 -6.05
CA TYR A 646 -18.01 -22.87 -4.93
C TYR A 646 -19.27 -22.16 -4.43
N ASP A 647 -19.21 -20.86 -4.14
CA ASP A 647 -20.34 -20.04 -3.67
C ASP A 647 -21.51 -20.09 -4.67
N ARG A 648 -21.24 -19.94 -5.97
CA ARG A 648 -22.26 -20.04 -7.02
C ARG A 648 -22.88 -21.43 -7.08
N ALA A 649 -22.07 -22.49 -7.02
CA ALA A 649 -22.54 -23.86 -7.04
C ALA A 649 -23.36 -24.19 -5.79
N TYR A 650 -22.93 -23.76 -4.62
CA TYR A 650 -23.65 -23.91 -3.36
C TYR A 650 -25.00 -23.21 -3.40
N ARG A 651 -25.04 -21.94 -3.74
CA ARG A 651 -26.30 -21.17 -3.84
C ARG A 651 -27.27 -21.71 -4.89
N SER A 652 -26.78 -22.33 -5.93
CA SER A 652 -27.63 -22.97 -6.95
C SER A 652 -28.04 -24.40 -6.62
N GLY A 653 -27.65 -24.93 -5.45
CA GLY A 653 -27.94 -26.31 -5.04
C GLY A 653 -27.21 -27.39 -5.84
N ARG A 654 -26.20 -27.00 -6.67
CA ARG A 654 -25.40 -27.96 -7.46
C ARG A 654 -24.20 -28.53 -6.69
N PHE A 655 -23.86 -27.95 -5.58
CA PHE A 655 -22.77 -28.37 -4.70
C PHE A 655 -23.29 -28.54 -3.28
N ALA A 656 -23.23 -29.78 -2.79
CA ALA A 656 -23.56 -30.13 -1.42
C ALA A 656 -22.26 -30.61 -0.74
N PRO A 657 -21.61 -29.78 0.06
CA PRO A 657 -20.31 -30.13 0.63
C PRO A 657 -20.43 -31.29 1.63
N ILE A 658 -19.46 -32.18 1.59
CA ILE A 658 -19.27 -33.27 2.56
C ILE A 658 -18.13 -32.83 3.48
N PRO A 659 -18.36 -32.79 4.83
CA PRO A 659 -17.29 -32.40 5.74
C PRO A 659 -16.03 -33.26 5.58
N PRO A 660 -14.83 -32.69 5.55
CA PRO A 660 -13.56 -33.42 5.38
C PRO A 660 -13.37 -34.54 6.42
N ALA A 661 -13.93 -34.40 7.64
CA ALA A 661 -13.91 -35.41 8.68
C ALA A 661 -14.54 -36.74 8.27
N LEU A 662 -15.55 -36.71 7.38
CA LEU A 662 -16.20 -37.91 6.86
C LEU A 662 -15.40 -38.58 5.74
N ALA A 663 -14.47 -37.86 5.11
CA ALA A 663 -13.60 -38.35 4.06
C ALA A 663 -12.31 -38.99 4.58
N VAL A 664 -12.02 -38.90 5.86
CA VAL A 664 -10.79 -39.41 6.47
C VAL A 664 -11.05 -40.79 7.05
N SER A 665 -10.27 -41.76 6.63
CA SER A 665 -10.35 -43.16 7.12
C SER A 665 -9.58 -43.41 8.41
N SER A 666 -8.71 -42.51 8.84
CA SER A 666 -7.92 -42.64 10.08
C SER A 666 -8.59 -41.90 11.24
N GLY A 667 -8.84 -42.59 12.35
CA GLY A 667 -9.47 -42.02 13.53
C GLY A 667 -8.58 -41.08 14.36
N GLU A 668 -7.53 -40.51 13.77
CA GLU A 668 -6.57 -39.63 14.42
C GLU A 668 -6.87 -38.15 14.26
N LEU A 669 -7.81 -37.78 13.38
CA LEU A 669 -8.21 -36.39 13.15
C LEU A 669 -9.47 -36.06 13.95
N GLU A 670 -9.41 -35.01 14.74
CA GLU A 670 -10.56 -34.52 15.47
C GLU A 670 -11.44 -33.68 14.53
N PRO A 671 -12.71 -34.05 14.32
CA PRO A 671 -13.64 -33.19 13.62
C PRO A 671 -13.87 -31.89 14.40
N VAL A 672 -14.20 -30.82 13.69
CA VAL A 672 -14.69 -29.59 14.35
C VAL A 672 -15.86 -29.95 15.29
N PRO A 673 -15.78 -29.61 16.60
CA PRO A 673 -16.82 -29.98 17.54
C PRO A 673 -18.19 -29.47 17.11
N PRO A 674 -19.27 -30.22 17.32
CA PRO A 674 -20.62 -29.75 17.06
C PRO A 674 -20.91 -28.44 17.83
N GLY A 675 -21.33 -27.38 17.13
CA GLY A 675 -21.56 -26.06 17.73
C GLY A 675 -20.35 -25.11 17.68
N VAL A 676 -19.19 -25.56 17.22
CA VAL A 676 -18.02 -24.74 16.85
C VAL A 676 -18.03 -24.61 15.32
N GLY A 677 -19.14 -24.40 14.74
CA GLY A 677 -19.27 -23.93 13.37
C GLY A 677 -19.23 -22.42 13.34
N PRO A 678 -19.38 -21.82 12.16
CA PRO A 678 -19.52 -20.40 12.05
C PRO A 678 -20.47 -19.90 13.12
N ARG A 679 -19.96 -19.15 14.09
CA ARG A 679 -20.76 -18.53 15.15
C ARG A 679 -21.77 -17.60 14.48
N ASP A 680 -22.98 -18.08 14.31
CA ASP A 680 -24.06 -17.45 13.59
C ASP A 680 -23.89 -17.40 12.05
N ASP A 681 -24.98 -17.07 11.35
CA ASP A 681 -25.04 -16.67 9.93
C ASP A 681 -24.09 -15.51 9.57
N ALA A 682 -23.33 -15.03 10.52
CA ALA A 682 -22.37 -13.97 10.45
C ALA A 682 -21.03 -14.39 9.88
N LEU A 683 -20.71 -15.67 9.94
CA LEU A 683 -19.38 -16.14 9.54
C LEU A 683 -19.38 -16.60 8.09
N ARG A 684 -18.25 -16.36 7.47
CA ARG A 684 -17.97 -16.56 6.06
C ARG A 684 -18.14 -18.01 5.68
N PRO A 685 -18.92 -18.34 4.67
CA PRO A 685 -18.95 -19.70 4.16
C PRO A 685 -17.55 -20.04 3.57
N ARG A 686 -16.98 -21.16 4.00
CA ARG A 686 -15.70 -21.66 3.49
C ARG A 686 -15.93 -22.90 2.65
N TYR A 687 -16.62 -22.70 1.55
CA TYR A 687 -17.10 -23.79 0.70
C TYR A 687 -15.96 -24.67 0.18
N GLU A 688 -14.82 -24.09 -0.14
CA GLU A 688 -13.68 -24.77 -0.73
C GLU A 688 -12.98 -25.78 0.20
N ARG A 689 -13.35 -25.76 1.48
CA ARG A 689 -12.75 -26.66 2.47
C ARG A 689 -13.78 -27.51 3.23
N LEU A 690 -15.07 -27.52 2.77
CA LEU A 690 -16.13 -28.32 3.36
C LEU A 690 -16.23 -29.73 2.79
N GLU A 691 -15.54 -30.02 1.70
CA GLU A 691 -15.43 -31.36 1.09
C GLU A 691 -13.94 -31.65 0.88
N GLY A 692 -13.49 -32.86 1.23
CA GLY A 692 -12.08 -33.22 1.06
C GLY A 692 -11.86 -34.73 1.02
N PHE A 693 -11.04 -35.18 0.05
CA PHE A 693 -10.69 -36.58 -0.14
C PHE A 693 -9.19 -36.73 -0.43
N PRO A 694 -8.47 -37.60 0.27
CA PRO A 694 -7.02 -37.74 0.12
C PRO A 694 -6.59 -38.13 -1.30
N ASN A 695 -7.33 -39.02 -1.96
CA ASN A 695 -7.05 -39.44 -3.34
C ASN A 695 -7.25 -38.31 -4.37
N LEU A 696 -8.23 -37.43 -4.16
CA LEU A 696 -8.47 -36.28 -5.03
C LEU A 696 -7.41 -35.19 -4.80
N TRP A 697 -7.06 -34.92 -3.54
CA TRP A 697 -5.97 -34.01 -3.23
C TRP A 697 -4.65 -34.48 -3.88
N MET A 698 -4.27 -35.76 -3.71
CA MET A 698 -3.08 -36.32 -4.31
C MET A 698 -3.08 -36.19 -5.84
N ARG A 699 -4.23 -36.43 -6.49
CA ARG A 699 -4.40 -36.23 -7.91
C ARG A 699 -4.23 -34.74 -8.31
N ASN A 700 -4.77 -33.82 -7.52
CA ASN A 700 -4.65 -32.39 -7.78
C ASN A 700 -3.20 -31.92 -7.65
N LEU A 701 -2.42 -32.44 -6.70
CA LEU A 701 -0.97 -32.20 -6.59
C LEU A 701 -0.22 -32.67 -7.85
N GLU A 702 -0.57 -33.85 -8.38
CA GLU A 702 0.01 -34.37 -9.64
C GLU A 702 -0.31 -33.49 -10.84
N VAL A 703 -1.59 -33.09 -10.99
CA VAL A 703 -2.04 -32.21 -12.10
C VAL A 703 -1.35 -30.86 -12.06
N LEU A 704 -1.09 -30.31 -10.86
CA LEU A 704 -0.39 -29.05 -10.67
C LEU A 704 1.14 -29.18 -10.76
N GLY A 705 1.67 -30.40 -10.87
CA GLY A 705 3.12 -30.64 -10.91
C GLY A 705 3.83 -30.29 -9.62
N VAL A 706 3.17 -30.46 -8.47
CA VAL A 706 3.70 -30.15 -7.16
C VAL A 706 4.84 -31.10 -6.81
N ARG A 707 5.96 -30.52 -6.35
CA ARG A 707 7.12 -31.24 -5.85
C ARG A 707 7.25 -31.20 -4.34
N ASP A 708 6.79 -30.13 -3.72
CA ASP A 708 6.84 -29.94 -2.29
C ASP A 708 5.51 -29.43 -1.76
N VAL A 709 5.13 -29.88 -0.57
CA VAL A 709 3.93 -29.45 0.13
C VAL A 709 4.32 -28.81 1.46
N PHE A 710 4.05 -27.52 1.60
CA PHE A 710 4.23 -26.78 2.84
C PHE A 710 2.92 -26.77 3.62
N ILE A 711 2.94 -27.37 4.80
CA ILE A 711 1.77 -27.46 5.69
C ILE A 711 2.04 -26.62 6.93
N ALA A 712 1.35 -25.50 7.08
CA ALA A 712 1.38 -24.71 8.28
C ALA A 712 0.34 -25.21 9.27
N ARG A 713 0.69 -25.17 10.57
CA ARG A 713 -0.29 -25.34 11.63
C ARG A 713 -1.34 -24.25 11.53
N LEU A 714 -2.61 -24.59 11.75
CA LEU A 714 -3.73 -23.64 11.70
C LEU A 714 -3.56 -22.52 12.71
N SER A 715 -3.97 -21.32 12.36
CA SER A 715 -4.03 -20.20 13.29
C SER A 715 -5.18 -20.40 14.28
N ALA A 716 -5.17 -19.65 15.38
CA ALA A 716 -6.30 -19.62 16.32
C ALA A 716 -7.63 -19.19 15.65
N TYR A 717 -7.54 -18.47 14.53
CA TYR A 717 -8.70 -18.05 13.74
C TYR A 717 -9.24 -19.16 12.83
N GLU A 718 -8.35 -20.02 12.29
CA GLU A 718 -8.71 -21.11 11.36
C GLU A 718 -9.10 -22.41 12.08
N ILE A 719 -8.55 -22.64 13.28
CA ILE A 719 -8.70 -23.91 13.97
C ILE A 719 -10.15 -24.26 14.31
N ASP A 720 -11.00 -23.25 14.51
CA ASP A 720 -12.41 -23.43 14.79
C ASP A 720 -13.25 -23.85 13.57
N TYR A 721 -12.66 -23.76 12.34
CA TYR A 721 -13.37 -23.99 11.08
C TYR A 721 -12.84 -25.13 10.25
N GLN A 722 -11.66 -25.63 10.57
CA GLN A 722 -10.99 -26.63 9.78
C GLN A 722 -10.90 -27.97 10.50
N VAL A 723 -10.97 -29.05 9.74
CA VAL A 723 -10.64 -30.37 10.27
C VAL A 723 -9.13 -30.45 10.47
N HIS A 724 -8.69 -30.82 11.65
CA HIS A 724 -7.30 -30.82 12.06
C HIS A 724 -6.97 -31.98 12.99
N GLY A 725 -5.68 -32.32 13.09
CA GLY A 725 -5.15 -33.22 14.10
C GLY A 725 -5.10 -32.57 15.49
N SER A 726 -4.88 -33.34 16.53
CA SER A 726 -4.73 -32.85 17.90
C SER A 726 -3.57 -31.88 18.09
N ASP A 727 -2.60 -31.89 17.18
CA ASP A 727 -1.46 -30.96 17.11
C ASP A 727 -1.78 -29.66 16.36
N GLY A 728 -3.01 -29.52 15.80
CA GLY A 728 -3.50 -28.34 15.11
C GLY A 728 -3.06 -28.19 13.64
N PHE A 729 -2.47 -29.24 13.05
CA PHE A 729 -2.21 -29.25 11.61
C PHE A 729 -3.46 -29.64 10.82
N PRO A 730 -3.67 -29.09 9.60
CA PRO A 730 -4.83 -29.39 8.79
C PRO A 730 -4.84 -30.83 8.28
N VAL A 731 -5.99 -31.27 7.76
CA VAL A 731 -6.25 -32.64 7.30
C VAL A 731 -5.22 -33.18 6.32
N GLU A 732 -4.63 -32.33 5.48
CA GLU A 732 -3.62 -32.71 4.50
C GLU A 732 -2.34 -33.30 5.17
N ASP A 733 -2.03 -32.85 6.36
CA ASP A 733 -0.89 -33.40 7.11
C ASP A 733 -1.10 -34.87 7.47
N GLY A 734 -2.29 -35.21 8.00
CA GLY A 734 -2.66 -36.60 8.28
C GLY A 734 -2.66 -37.47 7.01
N TRP A 735 -3.10 -36.92 5.88
CA TRP A 735 -3.07 -37.66 4.59
C TRP A 735 -1.64 -37.87 4.10
N ALA A 736 -0.76 -36.88 4.25
CA ALA A 736 0.65 -37.03 3.88
C ALA A 736 1.35 -38.09 4.76
N GLN A 737 1.12 -38.08 6.07
CA GLN A 737 1.65 -39.07 7.00
C GLN A 737 1.14 -40.51 6.70
N ALA A 738 -0.12 -40.63 6.29
CA ALA A 738 -0.71 -41.92 5.95
C ALA A 738 -0.20 -42.51 4.61
N ALA A 739 0.50 -41.72 3.78
CA ALA A 739 1.03 -42.14 2.49
C ALA A 739 2.57 -41.94 2.39
N PRO A 740 3.37 -42.60 3.22
CA PRO A 740 4.83 -42.39 3.32
C PRO A 740 5.62 -42.89 2.11
N ASP A 741 5.00 -43.61 1.21
CA ASP A 741 5.51 -43.99 -0.11
C ASP A 741 5.48 -42.84 -1.11
N ARG A 742 4.63 -41.86 -0.89
CA ARG A 742 4.44 -40.65 -1.75
C ARG A 742 4.97 -39.37 -1.13
N PHE A 743 4.97 -39.27 0.18
CA PHE A 743 5.37 -38.05 0.92
C PHE A 743 6.54 -38.35 1.84
N THR A 744 7.64 -37.66 1.64
CA THR A 744 8.81 -37.72 2.52
C THR A 744 8.90 -36.44 3.32
N LEU A 745 8.80 -36.53 4.65
CA LEU A 745 8.97 -35.36 5.53
C LEU A 745 10.44 -34.91 5.47
N VAL A 746 10.69 -33.70 4.96
CA VAL A 746 12.03 -33.13 4.78
C VAL A 746 12.35 -32.05 5.83
N TYR A 747 11.31 -31.40 6.37
CA TYR A 747 11.46 -30.41 7.45
C TYR A 747 10.24 -30.46 8.38
N SER A 748 10.46 -30.25 9.67
CA SER A 748 9.38 -30.18 10.67
C SER A 748 9.78 -29.33 11.87
N ASN A 749 8.84 -28.53 12.35
CA ASN A 749 8.85 -27.88 13.66
C ASN A 749 7.42 -27.74 14.20
N ASP A 750 7.22 -27.02 15.30
CA ASP A 750 5.91 -26.86 15.95
C ASP A 750 4.88 -26.10 15.09
N ASP A 751 5.29 -25.36 14.08
CA ASP A 751 4.44 -24.46 13.29
C ASP A 751 4.34 -24.85 11.82
N ALA A 752 5.27 -25.67 11.29
CA ALA A 752 5.31 -26.03 9.89
C ALA A 752 5.90 -27.42 9.64
N ARG A 753 5.39 -28.09 8.61
CA ARG A 753 5.91 -29.33 8.03
C ARG A 753 6.08 -29.16 6.53
N LEU A 754 7.17 -29.68 5.99
CA LEU A 754 7.42 -29.71 4.55
C LEU A 754 7.62 -31.16 4.10
N TYR A 755 6.86 -31.55 3.11
CA TYR A 755 6.93 -32.87 2.50
C TYR A 755 7.40 -32.77 1.05
N ALA A 756 8.42 -33.53 0.67
CA ALA A 756 8.73 -33.78 -0.74
C ALA A 756 7.75 -34.81 -1.31
N VAL A 757 7.23 -34.55 -2.51
CA VAL A 757 6.25 -35.40 -3.21
C VAL A 757 6.97 -36.22 -4.28
N GLY A 758 6.92 -37.53 -4.18
CA GLY A 758 7.52 -38.43 -5.17
C GLY A 758 7.72 -39.83 -4.61
N PRO A 759 8.06 -40.84 -5.44
CA PRO A 759 8.40 -42.16 -4.95
C PRO A 759 9.66 -42.09 -4.06
N LYS A 760 9.70 -42.88 -2.99
CA LYS A 760 10.84 -42.97 -2.09
C LYS A 760 12.16 -43.11 -2.86
N GLY A 761 13.06 -42.16 -2.69
CA GLY A 761 14.38 -42.17 -3.33
C GLY A 761 14.70 -40.89 -4.13
N HIS A 762 13.75 -39.96 -4.26
CA HIS A 762 13.96 -38.64 -4.88
C HIS A 762 13.89 -37.55 -3.78
N ALA A 763 14.58 -37.72 -2.69
CA ALA A 763 14.90 -36.61 -1.81
C ALA A 763 15.91 -35.70 -2.52
N PRO A 764 15.77 -34.33 -2.46
CA PRO A 764 16.68 -33.38 -3.09
C PRO A 764 18.11 -33.52 -2.61
#